data_b48ee2cca8ecb5183cec7441fa18addd
#
_entry.id   b48ee2cca8ecb5183cec7441fa18addd
#
_cell.length_a   1.000
_cell.length_b   1.000
_cell.length_c   1.000
_cell.angle_alpha   90.00
_cell.angle_beta   90.00
_cell.angle_gamma   90.00
#
_symmetry.space_group_name_H-M   'P 1'
#
loop_
_entity.id
_entity.type
_entity.pdbx_description
1 polymer ?
#
loop_
_entity_poly.entity_id
_entity_poly.type
_entity_poly.pdbx_seq_one_letter_code
_entity_poly.pdbx_strand_id
1 'polypeptide(L)'
;MTSSTTAPPAALPVTGGTTRRTSGIVAAFTLAVVLLIVLAAIHLLQGTARLTAAELLGAVLPWAEDTGDRGEAVAVLLASRVPRLLAALLVGLAVGVAGAVLQSIARNPIASPDTLAVNAGAYVSVVAVAAFGVALPFALNGLVAFVGGLAASGLVLLVARGGAAGPTRLVLAGSAVALALHALTTVLLMLSAQNTAGLFAWGAGTTVQSGARQVTMAAPLVLAGLLGTLLLAHRLDVLGLGDDPARVLGVDVRRTRVISVGLAVLLAATAVTVAGPIGFVGLCAPVIARLVARKVAGLSGHALLLPFAGLAGALIVVFADVLLRAVLPAERAISVPTGIITSLAGATVLVWLARGLRAGPAAAPARGAHGTVRTRRWVTAIGVVLGAGLTAAVVAALLLGDRLVLLGDVANWWAGVAGREVSFVLDLRWPRVLAALLGGAALALAGAVVQAVCRNPLAEPSLLGVTPGASVGAVAVVMLVPGIGAWPVMAASTIAALATFALVYWLAAGRGPASDRIVLVGIGVSAGAASITTLIIVILSPWNLSTALTWLAGSTYGRNLGQIVPVALVLALALPVALIGARTLDLVALDEDVPRVLGVPLSRARLGFLTMAAVLTAAAAVAVGALAFVGLVAPHAARALVGGRHSRAIPVAVALGALLVSVADTVGRTVIAPSQLAAGLVTALIGAPYFVWLLWKSRAA
;
A
#
# COMPACT_ATOMS: atom_id res chain seq x y z
N MET A 1 72.74 30.77 -4.57
CA MET A 1 72.96 29.95 -5.76
C MET A 1 73.11 28.52 -5.37
N THR A 2 72.03 27.71 -5.53
CA THR A 2 72.04 26.29 -5.80
C THR A 2 70.57 25.88 -6.10
N SER A 3 70.29 25.77 -7.41
CA SER A 3 69.00 25.29 -7.93
C SER A 3 68.86 23.78 -7.75
N SER A 4 67.95 23.32 -6.93
CA SER A 4 67.52 21.91 -6.87
C SER A 4 66.35 21.70 -7.81
N THR A 5 66.63 21.16 -8.98
CA THR A 5 65.65 20.64 -9.94
C THR A 5 65.03 19.33 -9.32
N THR A 6 63.83 19.43 -8.84
CA THR A 6 63.01 18.23 -8.49
C THR A 6 62.39 17.67 -9.76
N ALA A 7 62.76 16.42 -10.10
CA ALA A 7 62.14 15.65 -11.17
C ALA A 7 60.65 15.39 -10.88
N PRO A 8 59.74 15.38 -11.89
CA PRO A 8 58.34 15.09 -11.70
C PRO A 8 58.17 13.60 -11.24
N PRO A 9 57.20 13.31 -10.36
CA PRO A 9 56.98 11.94 -9.92
C PRO A 9 56.51 11.08 -11.09
N ALA A 10 57.13 9.91 -11.22
CA ALA A 10 56.80 8.91 -12.23
C ALA A 10 55.32 8.53 -12.16
N ALA A 11 54.62 8.63 -13.27
CA ALA A 11 53.24 8.19 -13.41
C ALA A 11 53.16 6.69 -13.14
N LEU A 12 52.46 6.29 -12.08
CA LEU A 12 52.15 4.90 -11.77
C LEU A 12 51.30 4.30 -12.90
N PRO A 13 51.52 3.04 -13.32
CA PRO A 13 50.76 2.44 -14.41
C PRO A 13 49.33 2.19 -14.00
N VAL A 14 48.38 2.86 -14.67
CA VAL A 14 46.90 2.78 -14.43
C VAL A 14 46.27 1.51 -15.06
N THR A 15 47.04 0.51 -15.41
CA THR A 15 46.55 -0.65 -16.21
C THR A 15 45.90 -1.78 -15.41
N GLY A 16 45.97 -1.80 -14.06
CA GLY A 16 45.35 -2.85 -13.25
C GLY A 16 43.91 -2.62 -12.84
N GLY A 17 43.36 -1.41 -13.01
CA GLY A 17 42.02 -1.04 -12.54
C GLY A 17 40.88 -1.37 -13.49
N THR A 18 41.13 -1.33 -14.80
CA THR A 18 40.07 -1.53 -15.82
C THR A 18 39.69 -2.99 -16.02
N THR A 19 40.65 -3.91 -16.01
CA THR A 19 40.41 -5.35 -16.16
C THR A 19 39.65 -5.93 -14.96
N ARG A 20 39.98 -5.53 -13.74
CA ARG A 20 39.25 -5.92 -12.52
C ARG A 20 37.80 -5.39 -12.49
N ARG A 21 37.58 -4.20 -13.05
CA ARG A 21 36.25 -3.57 -13.13
C ARG A 21 35.34 -4.31 -14.13
N THR A 22 35.85 -4.63 -15.32
CA THR A 22 35.09 -5.37 -16.34
C THR A 22 34.79 -6.82 -15.93
N SER A 23 35.76 -7.51 -15.32
CA SER A 23 35.54 -8.89 -14.86
C SER A 23 34.46 -8.98 -13.76
N GLY A 24 34.38 -8.02 -12.83
CA GLY A 24 33.34 -7.98 -11.80
C GLY A 24 31.94 -7.76 -12.38
N ILE A 25 31.81 -6.88 -13.38
CA ILE A 25 30.53 -6.63 -14.07
C ILE A 25 30.07 -7.88 -14.81
N VAL A 26 30.97 -8.48 -15.63
CA VAL A 26 30.67 -9.70 -16.37
C VAL A 26 30.27 -10.80 -15.41
N ALA A 27 30.99 -11.02 -14.32
CA ALA A 27 30.68 -12.05 -13.34
C ALA A 27 29.27 -11.84 -12.71
N ALA A 28 28.90 -10.59 -12.39
CA ALA A 28 27.59 -10.28 -11.81
C ALA A 28 26.44 -10.59 -12.79
N PHE A 29 26.58 -10.19 -14.05
CA PHE A 29 25.57 -10.50 -15.07
C PHE A 29 25.52 -11.99 -15.37
N THR A 30 26.66 -12.66 -15.53
CA THR A 30 26.72 -14.11 -15.78
C THR A 30 26.06 -14.89 -14.66
N LEU A 31 26.35 -14.55 -13.40
CA LEU A 31 25.72 -15.20 -12.24
C LEU A 31 24.20 -15.00 -12.25
N ALA A 32 23.73 -13.78 -12.53
CA ALA A 32 22.32 -13.49 -12.56
C ALA A 32 21.60 -14.23 -13.73
N VAL A 33 22.22 -14.30 -14.90
CA VAL A 33 21.71 -15.04 -16.07
C VAL A 33 21.69 -16.55 -15.79
N VAL A 34 22.77 -17.11 -15.25
CA VAL A 34 22.82 -18.55 -14.91
C VAL A 34 21.73 -18.88 -13.89
N LEU A 35 21.58 -18.07 -12.85
CA LEU A 35 20.51 -18.25 -11.85
C LEU A 35 19.13 -18.20 -12.52
N LEU A 36 18.92 -17.24 -13.46
CA LEU A 36 17.66 -17.14 -14.20
C LEU A 36 17.40 -18.37 -15.07
N ILE A 37 18.41 -18.90 -15.75
CA ILE A 37 18.30 -20.13 -16.55
C ILE A 37 17.93 -21.32 -15.67
N VAL A 38 18.58 -21.48 -14.52
CA VAL A 38 18.26 -22.54 -13.54
C VAL A 38 16.83 -22.42 -13.04
N LEU A 39 16.40 -21.21 -12.66
CA LEU A 39 15.03 -20.98 -12.22
C LEU A 39 14.02 -21.21 -13.35
N ALA A 40 14.34 -20.82 -14.58
CA ALA A 40 13.50 -21.07 -15.75
C ALA A 40 13.36 -22.57 -16.03
N ALA A 41 14.43 -23.34 -15.93
CA ALA A 41 14.39 -24.79 -16.08
C ALA A 41 13.51 -25.44 -14.98
N ILE A 42 13.69 -25.07 -13.73
CA ILE A 42 12.83 -25.52 -12.63
C ILE A 42 11.36 -25.12 -12.89
N HIS A 43 11.12 -23.89 -13.33
CA HIS A 43 9.79 -23.38 -13.67
C HIS A 43 9.10 -24.23 -14.74
N LEU A 44 9.82 -24.63 -15.79
CA LEU A 44 9.30 -25.44 -16.88
C LEU A 44 9.04 -26.90 -16.46
N LEU A 45 9.81 -27.44 -15.52
CA LEU A 45 9.61 -28.79 -14.97
C LEU A 45 8.42 -28.89 -14.02
N GLN A 46 8.06 -27.79 -13.32
CA GLN A 46 6.94 -27.76 -12.39
C GLN A 46 5.59 -27.63 -13.11
N GLY A 47 4.58 -28.41 -12.71
CA GLY A 47 3.21 -28.29 -13.21
C GLY A 47 2.37 -29.52 -12.92
N THR A 48 1.10 -29.50 -13.35
CA THR A 48 0.15 -30.60 -13.18
C THR A 48 0.52 -31.84 -14.01
N ALA A 49 0.99 -31.64 -15.25
CA ALA A 49 1.58 -32.69 -16.05
C ALA A 49 3.03 -32.93 -15.60
N ARG A 50 3.39 -34.17 -15.31
CA ARG A 50 4.77 -34.51 -14.91
C ARG A 50 5.64 -34.55 -16.17
N LEU A 51 6.54 -33.58 -16.30
CA LEU A 51 7.57 -33.56 -17.35
C LEU A 51 8.92 -33.88 -16.72
N THR A 52 9.63 -34.80 -17.32
CA THR A 52 10.99 -35.16 -16.94
C THR A 52 11.99 -34.18 -17.59
N ALA A 53 13.19 -34.10 -17.01
CA ALA A 53 14.26 -33.30 -17.61
C ALA A 53 14.65 -33.79 -19.01
N ALA A 54 14.53 -35.09 -19.29
CA ALA A 54 14.80 -35.68 -20.61
C ALA A 54 13.77 -35.21 -21.65
N GLU A 55 12.47 -35.21 -21.31
CA GLU A 55 11.40 -34.72 -22.19
C GLU A 55 11.52 -33.20 -22.44
N LEU A 56 11.91 -32.41 -21.42
CA LEU A 56 12.20 -31.01 -21.60
C LEU A 56 13.36 -30.77 -22.57
N LEU A 57 14.45 -31.51 -22.41
CA LEU A 57 15.61 -31.45 -23.31
C LEU A 57 15.22 -31.91 -24.72
N GLY A 58 14.45 -33.00 -24.85
CA GLY A 58 13.95 -33.49 -26.11
C GLY A 58 13.02 -32.51 -26.84
N ALA A 59 12.21 -31.73 -26.06
CA ALA A 59 11.34 -30.68 -26.61
C ALA A 59 12.12 -29.46 -27.13
N VAL A 60 13.27 -29.14 -26.52
CA VAL A 60 14.11 -27.98 -26.86
C VAL A 60 15.15 -28.31 -27.92
N LEU A 61 15.67 -29.55 -27.94
CA LEU A 61 16.73 -29.98 -28.84
C LEU A 61 16.15 -30.78 -30.02
N PRO A 62 16.22 -30.27 -31.27
CA PRO A 62 15.58 -30.89 -32.43
C PRO A 62 16.10 -32.31 -32.79
N TRP A 63 17.29 -32.67 -32.30
CA TRP A 63 17.99 -33.93 -32.58
C TRP A 63 17.84 -35.01 -31.48
N ALA A 64 17.03 -34.74 -30.45
CA ALA A 64 16.75 -35.74 -29.41
C ALA A 64 15.79 -36.81 -29.93
N GLU A 65 15.98 -38.08 -29.55
CA GLU A 65 15.14 -39.21 -29.99
C GLU A 65 13.67 -39.02 -29.68
N ASP A 66 12.81 -39.34 -30.65
CA ASP A 66 11.36 -39.18 -30.53
C ASP A 66 10.77 -40.35 -29.71
N THR A 67 10.60 -40.13 -28.41
CA THR A 67 9.80 -41.02 -27.57
C THR A 67 8.33 -40.58 -27.73
N GLY A 68 7.45 -41.42 -28.18
CA GLY A 68 6.07 -41.15 -28.64
C GLY A 68 5.19 -40.17 -27.86
N ASP A 69 5.57 -39.78 -26.64
CA ASP A 69 4.93 -38.74 -25.80
C ASP A 69 5.41 -37.31 -26.05
N ARG A 70 6.33 -37.11 -27.01
CA ARG A 70 6.93 -35.80 -27.31
C ARG A 70 5.90 -34.75 -27.71
N GLY A 71 4.88 -35.13 -28.47
CA GLY A 71 3.84 -34.24 -28.97
C GLY A 71 3.00 -33.63 -27.83
N GLU A 72 2.62 -34.42 -26.84
CA GLU A 72 1.84 -33.97 -25.69
C GLU A 72 2.67 -33.08 -24.76
N ALA A 73 3.92 -33.47 -24.46
CA ALA A 73 4.84 -32.67 -23.67
C ALA A 73 5.10 -31.30 -24.30
N VAL A 74 5.35 -31.22 -25.59
CA VAL A 74 5.55 -29.99 -26.36
C VAL A 74 4.26 -29.12 -26.33
N ALA A 75 3.08 -29.71 -26.50
CA ALA A 75 1.81 -29.01 -26.46
C ALA A 75 1.57 -28.36 -25.08
N VAL A 76 1.81 -29.09 -24.00
CA VAL A 76 1.71 -28.55 -22.60
C VAL A 76 2.70 -27.42 -22.37
N LEU A 77 3.94 -27.57 -22.82
CA LEU A 77 4.96 -26.54 -22.70
C LEU A 77 4.56 -25.26 -23.43
N LEU A 78 4.16 -25.36 -24.68
CA LEU A 78 3.82 -24.21 -25.53
C LEU A 78 2.50 -23.55 -25.14
N ALA A 79 1.49 -24.34 -24.74
CA ALA A 79 0.19 -23.78 -24.36
C ALA A 79 0.15 -23.07 -23.00
N SER A 80 0.96 -23.49 -22.05
CA SER A 80 0.85 -23.04 -20.66
C SER A 80 2.17 -22.57 -20.03
N ARG A 81 3.20 -23.42 -20.02
CA ARG A 81 4.39 -23.17 -19.21
C ARG A 81 5.32 -22.10 -19.77
N VAL A 82 5.58 -22.16 -21.08
CA VAL A 82 6.41 -21.16 -21.77
C VAL A 82 5.76 -19.78 -21.75
N PRO A 83 4.46 -19.62 -22.08
CA PRO A 83 3.79 -18.33 -21.95
C PRO A 83 3.85 -17.76 -20.53
N ARG A 84 3.67 -18.58 -19.50
CA ARG A 84 3.76 -18.17 -18.10
C ARG A 84 5.17 -17.71 -17.74
N LEU A 85 6.20 -18.44 -18.16
CA LEU A 85 7.60 -18.05 -17.96
C LEU A 85 7.92 -16.73 -18.66
N LEU A 86 7.52 -16.59 -19.94
CA LEU A 86 7.73 -15.37 -20.73
C LEU A 86 7.02 -14.17 -20.10
N ALA A 87 5.80 -14.36 -19.56
CA ALA A 87 5.09 -13.32 -18.83
C ALA A 87 5.87 -12.91 -17.57
N ALA A 88 6.36 -13.87 -16.78
CA ALA A 88 7.15 -13.61 -15.58
C ALA A 88 8.44 -12.82 -15.89
N LEU A 89 9.14 -13.20 -16.96
CA LEU A 89 10.34 -12.53 -17.45
C LEU A 89 10.05 -11.10 -17.91
N LEU A 90 9.06 -10.94 -18.79
CA LEU A 90 8.69 -9.65 -19.36
C LEU A 90 8.25 -8.65 -18.27
N VAL A 91 7.36 -9.11 -17.40
CA VAL A 91 6.84 -8.28 -16.30
C VAL A 91 7.94 -7.92 -15.31
N GLY A 92 8.76 -8.90 -14.92
CA GLY A 92 9.89 -8.66 -14.01
C GLY A 92 10.89 -7.65 -14.58
N LEU A 93 11.27 -7.80 -15.86
CA LEU A 93 12.14 -6.84 -16.57
C LEU A 93 11.52 -5.44 -16.58
N ALA A 94 10.27 -5.33 -17.00
CA ALA A 94 9.58 -4.04 -17.15
C ALA A 94 9.46 -3.31 -15.80
N VAL A 95 8.96 -3.99 -14.77
CA VAL A 95 8.74 -3.40 -13.44
C VAL A 95 10.06 -3.11 -12.73
N GLY A 96 11.08 -3.97 -12.89
CA GLY A 96 12.41 -3.75 -12.33
C GLY A 96 13.08 -2.49 -12.88
N VAL A 97 13.01 -2.28 -14.20
CA VAL A 97 13.54 -1.05 -14.83
C VAL A 97 12.70 0.17 -14.47
N ALA A 98 11.36 0.07 -14.51
CA ALA A 98 10.47 1.15 -14.10
C ALA A 98 10.79 1.63 -12.68
N GLY A 99 10.97 0.70 -11.75
CA GLY A 99 11.36 1.00 -10.37
C GLY A 99 12.72 1.69 -10.28
N ALA A 100 13.72 1.23 -11.02
CA ALA A 100 15.06 1.82 -11.02
C ALA A 100 15.05 3.28 -11.53
N VAL A 101 14.30 3.55 -12.59
CA VAL A 101 14.09 4.90 -13.13
C VAL A 101 13.43 5.80 -12.10
N LEU A 102 12.33 5.34 -11.48
CA LEU A 102 11.58 6.13 -10.48
C LEU A 102 12.41 6.41 -9.23
N GLN A 103 13.18 5.43 -8.73
CA GLN A 103 14.09 5.63 -7.61
C GLN A 103 15.18 6.65 -7.91
N SER A 104 15.69 6.66 -9.15
CA SER A 104 16.73 7.61 -9.58
C SER A 104 16.17 9.02 -9.66
N ILE A 105 14.99 9.21 -10.27
CA ILE A 105 14.33 10.52 -10.41
C ILE A 105 13.90 11.09 -9.05
N ALA A 106 13.30 10.23 -8.22
CA ALA A 106 12.84 10.60 -6.89
C ALA A 106 14.00 10.71 -5.88
N ARG A 107 15.20 10.23 -6.21
CA ARG A 107 16.33 10.08 -5.27
C ARG A 107 15.90 9.42 -3.96
N ASN A 108 14.96 8.51 -4.07
CA ASN A 108 14.36 7.82 -2.94
C ASN A 108 14.32 6.31 -3.23
N PRO A 109 14.99 5.47 -2.43
CA PRO A 109 15.04 4.03 -2.65
C PRO A 109 13.68 3.32 -2.45
N ILE A 110 12.69 4.03 -1.90
CA ILE A 110 11.34 3.47 -1.66
C ILE A 110 10.40 3.81 -2.83
N ALA A 111 10.82 4.65 -3.78
CA ALA A 111 9.99 4.97 -4.94
C ALA A 111 9.78 3.72 -5.81
N SER A 112 8.54 3.52 -6.26
CA SER A 112 8.12 2.39 -7.09
C SER A 112 6.96 2.82 -8.00
N PRO A 113 6.56 2.02 -9.00
CA PRO A 113 5.35 2.30 -9.77
C PRO A 113 4.08 2.46 -8.90
N ASP A 114 4.01 1.74 -7.77
CA ASP A 114 2.91 1.87 -6.81
C ASP A 114 2.85 3.26 -6.18
N THR A 115 4.00 3.90 -5.97
CA THR A 115 4.06 5.28 -5.43
C THR A 115 3.57 6.35 -6.42
N LEU A 116 3.31 5.98 -7.67
CA LEU A 116 2.65 6.81 -8.68
C LEU A 116 1.21 6.36 -8.97
N ALA A 117 0.67 5.46 -8.16
CA ALA A 117 -0.67 4.88 -8.31
C ALA A 117 -0.92 4.23 -9.70
N VAL A 118 0.12 3.83 -10.45
CA VAL A 118 0.00 3.21 -11.79
C VAL A 118 -0.85 1.95 -11.68
N ASN A 119 -0.48 1.07 -10.75
CA ASN A 119 -1.15 -0.22 -10.54
C ASN A 119 -2.61 -0.04 -10.14
N ALA A 120 -2.90 0.89 -9.23
CA ALA A 120 -4.26 1.18 -8.79
C ALA A 120 -5.13 1.77 -9.91
N GLY A 121 -4.56 2.67 -10.73
CA GLY A 121 -5.24 3.27 -11.88
C GLY A 121 -5.55 2.26 -12.97
N ALA A 122 -4.60 1.40 -13.31
CA ALA A 122 -4.79 0.34 -14.28
C ALA A 122 -5.87 -0.66 -13.80
N TYR A 123 -5.81 -1.06 -12.52
CA TYR A 123 -6.74 -2.01 -11.95
C TYR A 123 -8.18 -1.48 -11.90
N VAL A 124 -8.40 -0.28 -11.37
CA VAL A 124 -9.74 0.30 -11.29
C VAL A 124 -10.37 0.47 -12.68
N SER A 125 -9.59 0.81 -13.70
CA SER A 125 -10.10 1.00 -15.06
C SER A 125 -10.57 -0.32 -15.68
N VAL A 126 -9.83 -1.41 -15.50
CA VAL A 126 -10.25 -2.75 -15.96
C VAL A 126 -11.48 -3.22 -15.20
N VAL A 127 -11.49 -3.06 -13.87
CA VAL A 127 -12.64 -3.43 -13.05
C VAL A 127 -13.88 -2.61 -13.40
N ALA A 128 -13.73 -1.30 -13.69
CA ALA A 128 -14.84 -0.44 -14.09
C ALA A 128 -15.48 -0.94 -15.40
N VAL A 129 -14.68 -1.23 -16.41
CA VAL A 129 -15.19 -1.75 -17.69
C VAL A 129 -15.95 -3.06 -17.48
N ALA A 130 -15.39 -3.99 -16.71
CA ALA A 130 -16.05 -5.26 -16.41
C ALA A 130 -17.32 -5.07 -15.57
N ALA A 131 -17.32 -4.17 -14.57
CA ALA A 131 -18.46 -3.89 -13.72
C ALA A 131 -19.69 -3.40 -14.49
N PHE A 132 -19.47 -2.62 -15.55
CA PHE A 132 -20.54 -2.18 -16.46
C PHE A 132 -20.94 -3.25 -17.51
N GLY A 133 -20.44 -4.48 -17.40
CA GLY A 133 -20.79 -5.59 -18.30
C GLY A 133 -20.21 -5.47 -19.70
N VAL A 134 -19.19 -4.61 -19.90
CA VAL A 134 -18.55 -4.43 -21.21
C VAL A 134 -17.47 -5.49 -21.41
N ALA A 135 -17.72 -6.44 -22.29
CA ALA A 135 -16.72 -7.43 -22.69
C ALA A 135 -15.79 -6.83 -23.76
N LEU A 136 -14.57 -6.47 -23.40
CA LEU A 136 -13.58 -5.97 -24.33
C LEU A 136 -12.62 -7.08 -24.77
N PRO A 137 -12.19 -7.07 -26.06
CA PRO A 137 -11.05 -7.87 -26.50
C PRO A 137 -9.82 -7.56 -25.66
N PHE A 138 -8.95 -8.56 -25.47
CA PHE A 138 -7.77 -8.44 -24.61
C PHE A 138 -6.90 -7.20 -24.89
N ALA A 139 -6.68 -6.87 -26.18
CA ALA A 139 -5.89 -5.70 -26.57
C ALA A 139 -6.50 -4.38 -26.08
N LEU A 140 -7.83 -4.25 -26.10
CA LEU A 140 -8.54 -3.07 -25.61
C LEU A 140 -8.55 -3.03 -24.06
N ASN A 141 -8.67 -4.16 -23.38
CA ASN A 141 -8.48 -4.21 -21.93
C ASN A 141 -7.08 -3.74 -21.51
N GLY A 142 -6.05 -4.13 -22.28
CA GLY A 142 -4.70 -3.64 -22.11
C GLY A 142 -4.59 -2.12 -22.28
N LEU A 143 -5.23 -1.57 -23.30
CA LEU A 143 -5.28 -0.11 -23.51
C LEU A 143 -6.00 0.61 -22.38
N VAL A 144 -7.12 0.06 -21.89
CA VAL A 144 -7.86 0.60 -20.75
C VAL A 144 -6.98 0.64 -19.50
N ALA A 145 -6.28 -0.46 -19.18
CA ALA A 145 -5.36 -0.52 -18.06
C ALA A 145 -4.22 0.51 -18.20
N PHE A 146 -3.65 0.63 -19.41
CA PHE A 146 -2.60 1.61 -19.69
C PHE A 146 -3.08 3.04 -19.52
N VAL A 147 -4.23 3.40 -20.11
CA VAL A 147 -4.82 4.74 -19.97
C VAL A 147 -5.15 5.05 -18.51
N GLY A 148 -5.71 4.08 -17.77
CA GLY A 148 -6.01 4.22 -16.35
C GLY A 148 -4.76 4.44 -15.50
N GLY A 149 -3.70 3.67 -15.73
CA GLY A 149 -2.42 3.85 -15.06
C GLY A 149 -1.76 5.21 -15.37
N LEU A 150 -1.84 5.64 -16.62
CA LEU A 150 -1.34 6.94 -17.06
C LEU A 150 -2.16 8.10 -16.45
N ALA A 151 -3.49 7.99 -16.42
CA ALA A 151 -4.37 8.98 -15.82
C ALA A 151 -4.12 9.13 -14.31
N ALA A 152 -4.00 8.01 -13.58
CA ALA A 152 -3.67 8.02 -12.17
C ALA A 152 -2.31 8.66 -11.89
N SER A 153 -1.28 8.29 -12.65
CA SER A 153 0.05 8.88 -12.53
C SER A 153 0.05 10.36 -12.89
N GLY A 154 -0.68 10.75 -13.92
CA GLY A 154 -0.89 12.15 -14.29
C GLY A 154 -1.53 12.95 -13.16
N LEU A 155 -2.55 12.39 -12.49
CA LEU A 155 -3.19 13.00 -11.33
C LEU A 155 -2.19 13.14 -10.16
N VAL A 156 -1.41 12.09 -9.86
CA VAL A 156 -0.37 12.15 -8.82
C VAL A 156 0.65 13.25 -9.12
N LEU A 157 1.13 13.33 -10.37
CA LEU A 157 2.07 14.37 -10.78
C LEU A 157 1.46 15.78 -10.71
N LEU A 158 0.18 15.93 -11.07
CA LEU A 158 -0.56 17.19 -10.93
C LEU A 158 -0.67 17.61 -9.46
N VAL A 159 -1.00 16.68 -8.56
CA VAL A 159 -1.10 16.92 -7.11
C VAL A 159 0.28 17.21 -6.51
N ALA A 160 1.31 16.53 -6.97
CA ALA A 160 2.68 16.74 -6.49
C ALA A 160 3.35 18.01 -7.06
N ARG A 161 2.81 18.64 -8.11
CA ARG A 161 3.39 19.87 -8.73
C ARG A 161 3.43 21.04 -7.74
N GLY A 162 4.58 21.70 -7.65
CA GLY A 162 4.79 22.97 -6.96
C GLY A 162 5.29 22.86 -5.52
N GLY A 163 6.40 23.56 -5.25
CA GLY A 163 7.02 23.75 -3.93
C GLY A 163 8.28 22.91 -3.70
N ALA A 164 9.14 23.39 -2.79
CA ALA A 164 10.41 22.79 -2.40
C ALA A 164 10.31 21.42 -1.69
N ALA A 165 9.13 20.82 -1.64
CA ALA A 165 8.81 19.62 -0.86
C ALA A 165 9.16 18.29 -1.54
N GLY A 166 10.09 18.26 -2.46
CA GLY A 166 10.86 17.09 -2.92
C GLY A 166 10.12 15.75 -3.12
N PRO A 167 10.87 14.65 -3.03
CA PRO A 167 10.41 13.28 -3.28
C PRO A 167 9.30 12.78 -2.37
N THR A 168 9.27 13.23 -1.11
CA THR A 168 8.29 12.79 -0.11
C THR A 168 6.86 13.13 -0.51
N ARG A 169 6.66 14.29 -1.13
CA ARG A 169 5.34 14.73 -1.58
C ARG A 169 4.78 13.86 -2.72
N LEU A 170 5.63 13.40 -3.62
CA LEU A 170 5.25 12.50 -4.71
C LEU A 170 4.73 11.17 -4.14
N VAL A 171 5.43 10.60 -3.18
CA VAL A 171 5.03 9.36 -2.50
C VAL A 171 3.70 9.54 -1.78
N LEU A 172 3.52 10.64 -1.05
CA LEU A 172 2.28 10.92 -0.32
C LEU A 172 1.08 11.14 -1.24
N ALA A 173 1.27 11.91 -2.32
CA ALA A 173 0.21 12.11 -3.33
C ALA A 173 -0.17 10.79 -3.99
N GLY A 174 0.82 9.96 -4.34
CA GLY A 174 0.60 8.66 -4.94
C GLY A 174 -0.13 7.69 -4.00
N SER A 175 0.26 7.63 -2.75
CA SER A 175 -0.42 6.79 -1.75
C SER A 175 -1.88 7.21 -1.55
N ALA A 176 -2.17 8.52 -1.50
CA ALA A 176 -3.54 9.02 -1.36
C ALA A 176 -4.41 8.65 -2.58
N VAL A 177 -3.89 8.88 -3.79
CA VAL A 177 -4.58 8.52 -5.03
C VAL A 177 -4.77 7.01 -5.13
N ALA A 178 -3.76 6.21 -4.80
CA ALA A 178 -3.85 4.75 -4.81
C ALA A 178 -4.94 4.24 -3.85
N LEU A 179 -4.99 4.76 -2.62
CA LEU A 179 -6.02 4.37 -1.65
C LEU A 179 -7.44 4.73 -2.11
N ALA A 180 -7.62 5.92 -2.75
CA ALA A 180 -8.91 6.30 -3.35
C ALA A 180 -9.32 5.34 -4.46
N LEU A 181 -8.39 5.01 -5.36
CA LEU A 181 -8.66 4.11 -6.47
C LEU A 181 -8.91 2.67 -6.00
N HIS A 182 -8.22 2.20 -4.97
CA HIS A 182 -8.50 0.90 -4.34
C HIS A 182 -9.89 0.86 -3.68
N ALA A 183 -10.31 1.94 -2.99
CA ALA A 183 -11.66 2.02 -2.45
C ALA A 183 -12.71 1.98 -3.55
N LEU A 184 -12.52 2.73 -4.64
CA LEU A 184 -13.41 2.71 -5.80
C LEU A 184 -13.44 1.32 -6.45
N THR A 185 -12.31 0.66 -6.60
CA THR A 185 -12.21 -0.72 -7.10
C THR A 185 -13.05 -1.68 -6.24
N THR A 186 -12.93 -1.57 -4.91
CA THR A 186 -13.69 -2.42 -3.99
C THR A 186 -15.19 -2.18 -4.10
N VAL A 187 -15.62 -0.92 -4.26
CA VAL A 187 -17.02 -0.59 -4.53
C VAL A 187 -17.52 -1.29 -5.79
N LEU A 188 -16.78 -1.19 -6.88
CA LEU A 188 -17.15 -1.82 -8.16
C LEU A 188 -17.21 -3.35 -8.06
N LEU A 189 -16.23 -3.97 -7.38
CA LEU A 189 -16.22 -5.42 -7.14
C LEU A 189 -17.41 -5.89 -6.31
N MET A 190 -17.84 -5.10 -5.30
CA MET A 190 -18.97 -5.46 -4.45
C MET A 190 -20.31 -5.25 -5.15
N LEU A 191 -20.47 -4.16 -5.91
CA LEU A 191 -21.73 -3.85 -6.58
C LEU A 191 -21.98 -4.72 -7.82
N SER A 192 -20.92 -5.19 -8.47
CA SER A 192 -21.00 -5.94 -9.73
C SER A 192 -20.29 -7.29 -9.63
N ALA A 193 -20.50 -8.02 -8.52
CA ALA A 193 -19.77 -9.26 -8.20
C ALA A 193 -19.81 -10.32 -9.32
N GLN A 194 -20.94 -10.42 -10.04
CA GLN A 194 -21.08 -11.37 -11.16
C GLN A 194 -20.18 -10.98 -12.35
N ASN A 195 -20.17 -9.71 -12.73
CA ASN A 195 -19.40 -9.22 -13.88
C ASN A 195 -17.89 -9.12 -13.59
N THR A 196 -17.52 -9.05 -12.31
CA THR A 196 -16.14 -8.89 -11.85
C THR A 196 -15.55 -10.17 -11.27
N ALA A 197 -16.21 -11.30 -11.46
CA ALA A 197 -15.73 -12.61 -10.99
C ALA A 197 -14.29 -12.87 -11.48
N GLY A 198 -13.41 -13.29 -10.58
CA GLY A 198 -11.99 -13.53 -10.86
C GLY A 198 -11.09 -12.28 -10.88
N LEU A 199 -11.63 -11.06 -11.03
CA LEU A 199 -10.81 -9.84 -11.05
C LEU A 199 -10.17 -9.53 -9.68
N PHE A 200 -10.74 -10.00 -8.59
CA PHE A 200 -10.09 -9.89 -7.28
C PHE A 200 -8.75 -10.62 -7.23
N ALA A 201 -8.71 -11.88 -7.71
CA ALA A 201 -7.48 -12.65 -7.77
C ALA A 201 -6.49 -12.05 -8.80
N TRP A 202 -6.99 -11.62 -9.96
CA TRP A 202 -6.17 -10.93 -10.97
C TRP A 202 -5.56 -9.64 -10.42
N GLY A 203 -6.28 -8.89 -9.57
CA GLY A 203 -5.80 -7.69 -8.89
C GLY A 203 -4.66 -7.93 -7.90
N ALA A 204 -4.39 -9.17 -7.52
CA ALA A 204 -3.22 -9.56 -6.73
C ALA A 204 -1.97 -9.91 -7.58
N GLY A 205 -2.10 -9.87 -8.92
CA GLY A 205 -1.00 -10.11 -9.87
C GLY A 205 -0.73 -11.59 -10.14
N THR A 206 -1.04 -12.06 -11.34
CA THR A 206 -0.86 -13.46 -11.74
C THR A 206 -0.03 -13.57 -13.03
N THR A 207 0.90 -14.53 -13.05
CA THR A 207 1.67 -14.87 -14.24
C THR A 207 1.00 -15.93 -15.09
N VAL A 208 -0.15 -16.47 -14.67
CA VAL A 208 -0.92 -17.47 -15.42
C VAL A 208 -1.39 -16.88 -16.75
N GLN A 209 -1.10 -17.58 -17.84
CA GLN A 209 -1.41 -17.17 -19.20
C GLN A 209 -2.18 -18.28 -19.96
N SER A 210 -3.11 -17.88 -20.79
CA SER A 210 -3.80 -18.76 -21.74
C SER A 210 -3.17 -18.63 -23.14
N GLY A 211 -1.89 -19.00 -23.28
CA GLY A 211 -1.11 -18.86 -24.51
C GLY A 211 -0.22 -17.60 -24.55
N ALA A 212 0.59 -17.48 -25.62
CA ALA A 212 1.62 -16.43 -25.71
C ALA A 212 1.11 -15.06 -26.18
N ARG A 213 -0.15 -14.92 -26.59
CA ARG A 213 -0.69 -13.72 -27.25
C ARG A 213 -0.50 -12.44 -26.42
N GLN A 214 -0.72 -12.52 -25.10
CA GLN A 214 -0.58 -11.36 -24.22
C GLN A 214 0.87 -10.87 -24.18
N VAL A 215 1.80 -11.80 -24.06
CA VAL A 215 3.23 -11.51 -24.01
C VAL A 215 3.74 -10.95 -25.34
N THR A 216 3.33 -11.56 -26.46
CA THR A 216 3.77 -11.11 -27.80
C THR A 216 3.25 -9.72 -28.14
N MET A 217 2.04 -9.35 -27.70
CA MET A 217 1.51 -7.99 -27.85
C MET A 217 2.19 -6.96 -26.95
N ALA A 218 2.59 -7.36 -25.74
CA ALA A 218 3.23 -6.46 -24.78
C ALA A 218 4.74 -6.31 -25.02
N ALA A 219 5.40 -7.32 -25.57
CA ALA A 219 6.85 -7.33 -25.76
C ALA A 219 7.41 -6.13 -26.56
N PRO A 220 6.80 -5.67 -27.66
CA PRO A 220 7.28 -4.49 -28.40
C PRO A 220 7.23 -3.23 -27.55
N LEU A 221 6.18 -3.03 -26.74
CA LEU A 221 6.03 -1.86 -25.86
C LEU A 221 7.06 -1.88 -24.72
N VAL A 222 7.28 -3.06 -24.13
CA VAL A 222 8.33 -3.23 -23.11
C VAL A 222 9.69 -2.96 -23.70
N LEU A 223 10.00 -3.51 -24.89
CA LEU A 223 11.27 -3.28 -25.58
C LEU A 223 11.48 -1.78 -25.87
N ALA A 224 10.47 -1.10 -26.40
CA ALA A 224 10.52 0.33 -26.67
C ALA A 224 10.77 1.14 -25.38
N GLY A 225 10.07 0.77 -24.28
CA GLY A 225 10.28 1.38 -22.96
C GLY A 225 11.70 1.17 -22.41
N LEU A 226 12.22 -0.06 -22.53
CA LEU A 226 13.60 -0.39 -22.12
C LEU A 226 14.64 0.38 -22.93
N LEU A 227 14.53 0.40 -24.25
CA LEU A 227 15.42 1.18 -25.11
C LEU A 227 15.33 2.67 -24.82
N GLY A 228 14.12 3.20 -24.66
CA GLY A 228 13.92 4.60 -24.28
C GLY A 228 14.57 4.98 -22.95
N THR A 229 14.49 4.09 -21.93
CA THR A 229 15.17 4.34 -20.64
C THR A 229 16.69 4.27 -20.75
N LEU A 230 17.23 3.35 -21.57
CA LEU A 230 18.67 3.26 -21.83
C LEU A 230 19.21 4.48 -22.55
N LEU A 231 18.47 5.05 -23.51
CA LEU A 231 18.84 6.31 -24.16
C LEU A 231 18.92 7.49 -23.18
N LEU A 232 18.18 7.42 -22.08
CA LEU A 232 18.23 8.44 -21.02
C LEU A 232 19.24 8.12 -19.92
N ALA A 233 19.96 6.98 -19.96
CA ALA A 233 20.83 6.52 -18.88
C ALA A 233 21.85 7.59 -18.44
N HIS A 234 22.56 8.22 -19.40
CA HIS A 234 23.51 9.28 -19.08
C HIS A 234 22.85 10.51 -18.42
N ARG A 235 21.66 10.91 -18.88
CA ARG A 235 20.93 12.02 -18.26
C ARG A 235 20.48 11.68 -16.84
N LEU A 236 20.13 10.42 -16.57
CA LEU A 236 19.80 9.94 -15.22
C LEU A 236 21.02 9.91 -14.30
N ASP A 237 22.23 9.59 -14.82
CA ASP A 237 23.48 9.68 -14.07
C ASP A 237 23.74 11.12 -13.63
N VAL A 238 23.62 12.07 -14.55
CA VAL A 238 23.78 13.49 -14.27
C VAL A 238 22.73 14.03 -13.30
N LEU A 239 21.47 13.63 -13.45
CA LEU A 239 20.40 13.97 -12.50
C LEU A 239 20.67 13.44 -11.09
N GLY A 240 21.40 12.34 -10.95
CA GLY A 240 21.83 11.77 -9.67
C GLY A 240 22.69 12.73 -8.84
N LEU A 241 23.43 13.63 -9.48
CA LEU A 241 24.30 14.64 -8.84
C LEU A 241 23.53 15.80 -8.19
N GLY A 242 22.28 16.03 -8.60
CA GLY A 242 21.46 17.15 -8.13
C GLY A 242 20.82 17.92 -9.28
N ASP A 243 19.81 18.74 -8.99
CA ASP A 243 19.11 19.52 -10.02
C ASP A 243 19.96 20.65 -10.56
N ASP A 244 20.67 21.37 -9.67
CA ASP A 244 21.52 22.49 -10.05
C ASP A 244 22.78 22.04 -10.80
N PRO A 245 23.55 21.02 -10.32
CA PRO A 245 24.64 20.45 -11.12
C PRO A 245 24.15 19.92 -12.48
N ALA A 246 22.99 19.31 -12.56
CA ALA A 246 22.47 18.79 -13.81
C ALA A 246 22.16 19.90 -14.82
N ARG A 247 21.63 21.04 -14.37
CA ARG A 247 21.39 22.22 -15.22
C ARG A 247 22.69 22.81 -15.73
N VAL A 248 23.69 22.93 -14.86
CA VAL A 248 25.03 23.42 -15.25
C VAL A 248 25.66 22.54 -16.33
N LEU A 249 25.45 21.22 -16.25
CA LEU A 249 25.94 20.25 -17.24
C LEU A 249 25.03 20.15 -18.49
N GLY A 250 24.07 21.07 -18.66
CA GLY A 250 23.24 21.18 -19.86
C GLY A 250 22.05 20.21 -19.93
N VAL A 251 21.72 19.52 -18.84
CA VAL A 251 20.56 18.62 -18.80
C VAL A 251 19.28 19.40 -18.49
N ASP A 252 18.29 19.35 -19.39
CA ASP A 252 16.94 19.82 -19.08
C ASP A 252 16.28 18.87 -18.08
N VAL A 253 16.35 19.25 -16.80
CA VAL A 253 15.85 18.48 -15.66
C VAL A 253 14.36 18.19 -15.80
N ARG A 254 13.55 19.18 -16.23
CA ARG A 254 12.10 19.04 -16.36
C ARG A 254 11.72 18.04 -17.46
N ARG A 255 12.29 18.22 -18.64
CA ARG A 255 12.01 17.35 -19.80
C ARG A 255 12.48 15.93 -19.53
N THR A 256 13.69 15.77 -18.97
CA THR A 256 14.23 14.44 -18.61
C THR A 256 13.35 13.72 -17.60
N ARG A 257 12.88 14.42 -16.55
CA ARG A 257 11.96 13.83 -15.56
C ARG A 257 10.63 13.39 -16.20
N VAL A 258 10.01 14.25 -16.99
CA VAL A 258 8.70 13.95 -17.61
C VAL A 258 8.81 12.73 -18.53
N ILE A 259 9.84 12.68 -19.39
CA ILE A 259 10.03 11.55 -20.31
C ILE A 259 10.35 10.27 -19.52
N SER A 260 11.24 10.35 -18.53
CA SER A 260 11.61 9.16 -17.74
C SER A 260 10.45 8.62 -16.91
N VAL A 261 9.62 9.49 -16.32
CA VAL A 261 8.39 9.07 -15.64
C VAL A 261 7.40 8.46 -16.65
N GLY A 262 7.22 9.06 -17.82
CA GLY A 262 6.38 8.52 -18.88
C GLY A 262 6.81 7.11 -19.31
N LEU A 263 8.11 6.87 -19.50
CA LEU A 263 8.65 5.56 -19.83
C LEU A 263 8.48 4.55 -18.68
N ALA A 264 8.69 4.96 -17.43
CA ALA A 264 8.46 4.11 -16.27
C ALA A 264 6.98 3.72 -16.14
N VAL A 265 6.06 4.66 -16.39
CA VAL A 265 4.62 4.39 -16.41
C VAL A 265 4.26 3.46 -17.58
N LEU A 266 4.84 3.67 -18.76
CA LEU A 266 4.65 2.78 -19.92
C LEU A 266 5.04 1.34 -19.56
N LEU A 267 6.23 1.14 -19.00
CA LEU A 267 6.71 -0.18 -18.60
C LEU A 267 5.81 -0.82 -17.54
N ALA A 268 5.46 -0.07 -16.49
CA ALA A 268 4.64 -0.58 -15.38
C ALA A 268 3.21 -0.88 -15.83
N ALA A 269 2.56 0.01 -16.57
CA ALA A 269 1.21 -0.21 -17.07
C ALA A 269 1.14 -1.37 -18.06
N THR A 270 2.14 -1.52 -18.95
CA THR A 270 2.24 -2.68 -19.85
C THR A 270 2.41 -3.98 -19.05
N ALA A 271 3.20 -3.98 -17.98
CA ALA A 271 3.32 -5.14 -17.10
C ALA A 271 1.99 -5.50 -16.42
N VAL A 272 1.22 -4.51 -15.96
CA VAL A 272 -0.12 -4.73 -15.38
C VAL A 272 -1.08 -5.36 -16.39
N THR A 273 -1.02 -5.01 -17.68
CA THR A 273 -1.90 -5.62 -18.70
C THR A 273 -1.63 -7.11 -18.90
N VAL A 274 -0.38 -7.55 -18.69
CA VAL A 274 0.03 -8.95 -18.86
C VAL A 274 -0.28 -9.79 -17.62
N ALA A 275 0.01 -9.28 -16.44
CA ALA A 275 0.00 -10.08 -15.22
C ALA A 275 -0.85 -9.48 -14.08
N GLY A 276 -1.59 -8.40 -14.34
CA GLY A 276 -2.20 -7.64 -13.25
C GLY A 276 -1.17 -6.87 -12.43
N PRO A 277 -1.61 -6.18 -11.37
CA PRO A 277 -0.70 -5.41 -10.51
C PRO A 277 0.20 -6.34 -9.68
N ILE A 278 1.49 -6.41 -10.00
CA ILE A 278 2.49 -7.13 -9.21
C ILE A 278 3.24 -6.12 -8.34
N GLY A 279 3.00 -6.19 -7.03
CA GLY A 279 3.60 -5.28 -6.05
C GLY A 279 5.06 -5.63 -5.71
N PHE A 280 5.78 -4.64 -5.17
CA PHE A 280 7.12 -4.73 -4.58
C PHE A 280 8.28 -5.08 -5.51
N VAL A 281 8.08 -5.69 -6.67
CA VAL A 281 9.16 -6.00 -7.61
C VAL A 281 9.89 -4.71 -8.03
N GLY A 282 9.14 -3.65 -8.36
CA GLY A 282 9.68 -2.34 -8.71
C GLY A 282 10.40 -1.63 -7.56
N LEU A 283 10.21 -2.06 -6.33
CA LEU A 283 10.96 -1.59 -5.18
C LEU A 283 12.21 -2.43 -4.94
N CYS A 284 12.07 -3.76 -4.93
CA CYS A 284 13.13 -4.68 -4.53
C CYS A 284 14.22 -4.85 -5.59
N ALA A 285 13.84 -4.96 -6.86
CA ALA A 285 14.79 -5.20 -7.94
C ALA A 285 15.88 -4.11 -8.05
N PRO A 286 15.56 -2.80 -8.08
CA PRO A 286 16.57 -1.77 -8.11
C PRO A 286 17.36 -1.65 -6.79
N VAL A 287 16.76 -1.99 -5.64
CA VAL A 287 17.51 -2.03 -4.37
C VAL A 287 18.56 -3.12 -4.40
N ILE A 288 18.21 -4.33 -4.85
CA ILE A 288 19.17 -5.43 -5.04
C ILE A 288 20.26 -5.03 -6.03
N ALA A 289 19.89 -4.43 -7.16
CA ALA A 289 20.85 -3.95 -8.15
C ALA A 289 21.85 -2.94 -7.58
N ARG A 290 21.38 -1.99 -6.77
CA ARG A 290 22.25 -1.00 -6.10
C ARG A 290 23.13 -1.64 -5.01
N LEU A 291 22.64 -2.66 -4.30
CA LEU A 291 23.45 -3.39 -3.32
C LEU A 291 24.59 -4.14 -3.99
N VAL A 292 24.33 -4.77 -5.15
CA VAL A 292 25.39 -5.39 -5.96
C VAL A 292 26.35 -4.34 -6.51
N ALA A 293 25.82 -3.20 -7.02
CA ALA A 293 26.61 -2.10 -7.55
C ALA A 293 27.56 -1.47 -6.51
N ARG A 294 27.24 -1.53 -5.21
CA ARG A 294 28.18 -1.12 -4.13
C ARG A 294 29.42 -2.01 -4.04
N LYS A 295 29.30 -3.27 -4.45
CA LYS A 295 30.41 -4.26 -4.40
C LYS A 295 31.12 -4.40 -5.75
N VAL A 296 30.42 -4.08 -6.85
CA VAL A 296 30.93 -4.24 -8.22
C VAL A 296 31.17 -2.86 -8.83
N ALA A 297 32.45 -2.48 -8.89
CA ALA A 297 32.85 -1.18 -9.44
C ALA A 297 32.40 -1.05 -10.91
N GLY A 298 31.72 0.06 -11.23
CA GLY A 298 31.25 0.36 -12.58
C GLY A 298 29.79 -0.05 -12.86
N LEU A 299 29.16 -0.85 -12.01
CA LEU A 299 27.73 -1.21 -12.15
C LEU A 299 26.78 -0.08 -11.72
N SER A 300 27.29 0.98 -11.10
CA SER A 300 26.48 2.10 -10.58
C SER A 300 25.93 3.03 -11.66
N GLY A 301 26.54 3.07 -12.86
CA GLY A 301 26.04 3.86 -14.00
C GLY A 301 24.72 3.28 -14.53
N HIS A 302 23.76 4.15 -14.88
CA HIS A 302 22.42 3.73 -15.31
C HIS A 302 22.42 2.86 -16.57
N ALA A 303 23.41 2.99 -17.45
CA ALA A 303 23.57 2.13 -18.63
C ALA A 303 23.67 0.63 -18.27
N LEU A 304 24.24 0.29 -17.11
CA LEU A 304 24.37 -1.08 -16.59
C LEU A 304 23.39 -1.36 -15.45
N LEU A 305 23.11 -0.36 -14.64
CA LEU A 305 22.20 -0.48 -13.50
C LEU A 305 20.76 -0.81 -13.94
N LEU A 306 20.27 -0.16 -15.03
CA LEU A 306 18.91 -0.42 -15.52
C LEU A 306 18.73 -1.85 -16.05
N PRO A 307 19.59 -2.38 -16.94
CA PRO A 307 19.48 -3.78 -17.36
C PRO A 307 19.62 -4.77 -16.20
N PHE A 308 20.53 -4.49 -15.26
CA PHE A 308 20.72 -5.35 -14.09
C PHE A 308 19.49 -5.32 -13.14
N ALA A 309 18.86 -4.15 -12.97
CA ALA A 309 17.61 -4.04 -12.23
C ALA A 309 16.45 -4.78 -12.91
N GLY A 310 16.38 -4.73 -14.24
CA GLY A 310 15.44 -5.54 -15.01
C GLY A 310 15.66 -7.03 -14.80
N LEU A 311 16.91 -7.50 -14.92
CA LEU A 311 17.26 -8.90 -14.69
C LEU A 311 16.95 -9.34 -13.24
N ALA A 312 17.22 -8.49 -12.26
CA ALA A 312 16.85 -8.74 -10.87
C ALA A 312 15.32 -8.84 -10.70
N GLY A 313 14.56 -7.99 -11.42
CA GLY A 313 13.09 -8.07 -11.44
C GLY A 313 12.58 -9.37 -12.03
N ALA A 314 13.15 -9.82 -13.15
CA ALA A 314 12.84 -11.10 -13.75
C ALA A 314 13.13 -12.27 -12.78
N LEU A 315 14.30 -12.24 -12.13
CA LEU A 315 14.67 -13.24 -11.12
C LEU A 315 13.66 -13.29 -9.97
N ILE A 316 13.23 -12.14 -9.46
CA ILE A 316 12.25 -12.07 -8.35
C ILE A 316 10.91 -12.69 -8.76
N VAL A 317 10.38 -12.35 -9.95
CA VAL A 317 9.07 -12.85 -10.38
C VAL A 317 9.12 -14.34 -10.70
N VAL A 318 10.14 -14.80 -11.42
CA VAL A 318 10.30 -16.25 -11.72
C VAL A 318 10.54 -17.04 -10.44
N PHE A 319 11.38 -16.55 -9.51
CA PHE A 319 11.59 -17.19 -8.22
C PHE A 319 10.30 -17.28 -7.40
N ALA A 320 9.52 -16.21 -7.35
CA ALA A 320 8.24 -16.19 -6.64
C ALA A 320 7.26 -17.23 -7.20
N ASP A 321 7.21 -17.37 -8.53
CA ASP A 321 6.35 -18.34 -9.19
C ASP A 321 6.83 -19.80 -8.98
N VAL A 322 8.12 -20.03 -9.02
CA VAL A 322 8.74 -21.33 -8.68
C VAL A 322 8.47 -21.69 -7.22
N LEU A 323 8.68 -20.75 -6.29
CA LEU A 323 8.43 -20.95 -4.87
C LEU A 323 6.96 -21.28 -4.59
N LEU A 324 6.05 -20.55 -5.21
CA LEU A 324 4.61 -20.79 -5.07
C LEU A 324 4.25 -22.24 -5.42
N ARG A 325 4.78 -22.74 -6.54
CA ARG A 325 4.52 -24.10 -7.02
C ARG A 325 5.34 -25.19 -6.31
N ALA A 326 6.38 -24.81 -5.59
CA ALA A 326 7.11 -25.71 -4.73
C ALA A 326 6.42 -25.95 -3.37
N VAL A 327 5.72 -24.91 -2.86
CA VAL A 327 5.09 -24.94 -1.53
C VAL A 327 3.66 -25.45 -1.59
N LEU A 328 2.91 -25.14 -2.66
CA LEU A 328 1.51 -25.52 -2.81
C LEU A 328 1.34 -26.70 -3.77
N PRO A 329 0.33 -27.56 -3.54
CA PRO A 329 -0.05 -28.58 -4.53
C PRO A 329 -0.33 -27.95 -5.89
N ALA A 330 0.05 -28.62 -6.96
CA ALA A 330 0.00 -28.08 -8.34
C ALA A 330 -1.38 -27.51 -8.73
N GLU A 331 -2.46 -28.18 -8.30
CA GLU A 331 -3.84 -27.74 -8.56
C GLU A 331 -4.16 -26.40 -7.90
N ARG A 332 -3.71 -26.18 -6.65
CA ARG A 332 -3.92 -24.93 -5.92
C ARG A 332 -2.97 -23.82 -6.37
N ALA A 333 -1.76 -24.17 -6.77
CA ALA A 333 -0.76 -23.21 -7.24
C ALA A 333 -1.19 -22.44 -8.51
N ILE A 334 -2.12 -22.98 -9.30
CA ILE A 334 -2.68 -22.31 -10.48
C ILE A 334 -3.62 -21.18 -10.07
N SER A 335 -4.39 -21.35 -9.00
CA SER A 335 -5.39 -20.37 -8.55
C SER A 335 -4.77 -19.24 -7.70
N VAL A 336 -3.56 -19.44 -7.13
CA VAL A 336 -2.92 -18.45 -6.26
C VAL A 336 -2.09 -17.47 -7.09
N PRO A 337 -2.35 -16.14 -6.99
CA PRO A 337 -1.57 -15.13 -7.69
C PRO A 337 -0.10 -15.08 -7.24
N THR A 338 0.81 -15.03 -8.20
CA THR A 338 2.27 -14.93 -7.96
C THR A 338 2.63 -13.65 -7.20
N GLY A 339 1.86 -12.57 -7.41
CA GLY A 339 2.05 -11.28 -6.74
C GLY A 339 1.91 -11.32 -5.21
N ILE A 340 1.24 -12.33 -4.66
CA ILE A 340 1.19 -12.54 -3.21
C ILE A 340 2.58 -12.87 -2.68
N ILE A 341 3.30 -13.76 -3.35
CA ILE A 341 4.65 -14.18 -2.95
C ILE A 341 5.65 -13.04 -3.15
N THR A 342 5.56 -12.30 -4.26
CA THR A 342 6.43 -11.12 -4.46
C THR A 342 6.18 -10.05 -3.41
N SER A 343 4.93 -9.86 -2.97
CA SER A 343 4.58 -8.89 -1.93
C SER A 343 5.06 -9.33 -0.55
N LEU A 344 5.00 -10.61 -0.20
CA LEU A 344 5.56 -11.17 1.04
C LEU A 344 7.09 -11.03 1.07
N ALA A 345 7.75 -11.40 -0.02
CA ALA A 345 9.19 -11.23 -0.15
C ALA A 345 9.59 -9.75 -0.08
N GLY A 346 8.85 -8.89 -0.77
CA GLY A 346 9.06 -7.44 -0.78
C GLY A 346 8.83 -6.78 0.57
N ALA A 347 7.82 -7.20 1.31
CA ALA A 347 7.57 -6.79 2.68
C ALA A 347 8.79 -7.10 3.57
N THR A 348 9.35 -8.31 3.44
CA THR A 348 10.55 -8.73 4.19
C THR A 348 11.77 -7.88 3.82
N VAL A 349 11.98 -7.61 2.53
CA VAL A 349 13.08 -6.74 2.05
C VAL A 349 12.90 -5.31 2.56
N LEU A 350 11.68 -4.77 2.54
CA LEU A 350 11.39 -3.42 3.03
C LEU A 350 11.68 -3.31 4.54
N VAL A 351 11.27 -4.30 5.33
CA VAL A 351 11.55 -4.35 6.77
C VAL A 351 13.07 -4.43 7.02
N TRP A 352 13.77 -5.28 6.27
CA TRP A 352 15.22 -5.40 6.37
C TRP A 352 15.93 -4.08 6.02
N LEU A 353 15.50 -3.41 4.94
CA LEU A 353 16.03 -2.12 4.53
C LEU A 353 15.77 -1.05 5.59
N ALA A 354 14.55 -1.00 6.13
CA ALA A 354 14.15 -0.05 7.18
C ALA A 354 15.00 -0.21 8.46
N ARG A 355 15.36 -1.45 8.83
CA ARG A 355 16.26 -1.72 9.97
C ARG A 355 17.69 -1.21 9.75
N GLY A 356 18.15 -1.19 8.49
CA GLY A 356 19.47 -0.69 8.10
C GLY A 356 19.59 0.84 8.04
N LEU A 357 18.47 1.56 7.96
CA LEU A 357 18.46 3.02 7.89
C LEU A 357 18.94 3.62 9.21
N ARG A 358 20.00 4.40 9.15
CA ARG A 358 20.38 5.27 10.26
C ARG A 358 19.37 6.41 10.35
N ALA A 359 18.98 6.80 11.57
CA ALA A 359 18.18 8.01 11.76
C ALA A 359 18.93 9.17 11.11
N GLY A 360 18.45 9.65 9.97
CA GLY A 360 18.93 10.88 9.37
C GLY A 360 18.56 12.05 10.27
N PRO A 361 19.22 13.22 10.13
CA PRO A 361 18.76 14.43 10.81
C PRO A 361 17.26 14.58 10.50
N ALA A 362 16.47 14.68 11.57
CA ALA A 362 15.02 14.81 11.47
C ALA A 362 14.70 15.91 10.47
N ALA A 363 13.89 15.58 9.46
CA ALA A 363 13.39 16.60 8.56
C ALA A 363 12.84 17.74 9.41
N ALA A 364 13.32 18.96 9.18
CA ALA A 364 12.91 20.13 9.93
C ALA A 364 11.37 20.13 10.00
N PRO A 365 10.77 20.36 11.17
CA PRO A 365 9.33 20.37 11.30
C PRO A 365 8.78 21.32 10.24
N ALA A 366 7.80 20.83 9.47
CA ALA A 366 7.17 21.64 8.45
C ALA A 366 6.73 22.96 9.10
N ARG A 367 7.36 24.07 8.69
CA ARG A 367 7.14 25.42 9.23
C ARG A 367 5.67 25.91 9.19
N GLY A 368 4.74 25.07 8.77
CA GLY A 368 3.31 25.40 8.61
C GLY A 368 2.43 25.28 9.85
N ALA A 369 2.95 24.86 11.01
CA ALA A 369 2.13 24.65 12.22
C ALA A 369 2.26 25.77 13.28
N HIS A 370 2.72 26.95 12.92
CA HIS A 370 2.50 28.13 13.75
C HIS A 370 1.02 28.53 13.62
N GLY A 371 0.16 27.65 14.12
CA GLY A 371 -1.26 27.90 14.18
C GLY A 371 -1.52 29.19 14.94
N THR A 372 -2.21 30.12 14.31
CA THR A 372 -2.83 31.26 14.99
C THR A 372 -3.43 30.77 16.29
N VAL A 373 -3.01 31.38 17.41
CA VAL A 373 -3.57 31.05 18.72
C VAL A 373 -5.07 31.33 18.66
N ARG A 374 -5.85 30.27 18.55
CA ARG A 374 -7.30 30.38 18.47
C ARG A 374 -7.86 30.82 19.81
N THR A 375 -8.75 31.80 19.80
CA THR A 375 -9.40 32.29 21.00
C THR A 375 -10.26 31.21 21.66
N ARG A 376 -10.46 31.31 22.96
CA ARG A 376 -11.33 30.38 23.71
C ARG A 376 -12.76 30.38 23.15
N ARG A 377 -13.28 31.55 22.77
CA ARG A 377 -14.60 31.71 22.16
C ARG A 377 -14.72 30.91 20.84
N TRP A 378 -13.69 30.94 20.00
CA TRP A 378 -13.65 30.16 18.75
C TRP A 378 -13.68 28.64 19.01
N VAL A 379 -12.87 28.16 19.97
CA VAL A 379 -12.85 26.73 20.31
C VAL A 379 -14.20 26.27 20.88
N THR A 380 -14.84 27.10 21.72
CA THR A 380 -16.19 26.83 22.23
C THR A 380 -17.22 26.81 21.10
N ALA A 381 -17.17 27.76 20.17
CA ALA A 381 -18.07 27.78 19.00
C ALA A 381 -17.92 26.52 18.15
N ILE A 382 -16.70 26.08 17.88
CA ILE A 382 -16.44 24.79 17.18
C ILE A 382 -17.03 23.61 17.98
N GLY A 383 -16.88 23.60 19.29
CA GLY A 383 -17.48 22.55 20.14
C GLY A 383 -19.00 22.51 20.04
N VAL A 384 -19.65 23.67 20.06
CA VAL A 384 -21.12 23.77 19.90
C VAL A 384 -21.56 23.28 18.51
N VAL A 385 -20.88 23.73 17.45
CA VAL A 385 -21.20 23.30 16.07
C VAL A 385 -21.03 21.80 15.91
N LEU A 386 -19.94 21.22 16.45
CA LEU A 386 -19.72 19.77 16.40
C LEU A 386 -20.74 19.01 17.25
N GLY A 387 -21.14 19.53 18.43
CA GLY A 387 -22.20 18.93 19.23
C GLY A 387 -23.53 18.92 18.48
N ALA A 388 -23.93 20.04 17.90
CA ALA A 388 -25.12 20.12 17.05
C ALA A 388 -25.03 19.19 15.83
N GLY A 389 -23.86 19.14 15.15
CA GLY A 389 -23.62 18.24 14.02
C GLY A 389 -23.71 16.76 14.40
N LEU A 390 -23.17 16.36 15.55
CA LEU A 390 -23.27 15.00 16.08
C LEU A 390 -24.72 14.64 16.41
N THR A 391 -25.46 15.53 17.07
CA THR A 391 -26.88 15.32 17.35
C THR A 391 -27.68 15.15 16.06
N ALA A 392 -27.46 16.04 15.08
CA ALA A 392 -28.10 15.92 13.78
C ALA A 392 -27.73 14.62 13.04
N ALA A 393 -26.46 14.19 13.10
CA ALA A 393 -26.01 12.95 12.51
C ALA A 393 -26.64 11.72 13.18
N VAL A 394 -26.79 11.72 14.51
CA VAL A 394 -27.46 10.64 15.25
C VAL A 394 -28.95 10.57 14.88
N VAL A 395 -29.63 11.73 14.87
CA VAL A 395 -31.04 11.79 14.46
C VAL A 395 -31.19 11.32 13.01
N ALA A 396 -30.38 11.84 12.09
CA ALA A 396 -30.41 11.40 10.70
C ALA A 396 -30.13 9.89 10.58
N ALA A 397 -29.16 9.38 11.34
CA ALA A 397 -28.82 7.97 11.33
C ALA A 397 -29.95 7.06 11.89
N LEU A 398 -30.75 7.50 12.78
CA LEU A 398 -31.94 6.74 13.26
C LEU A 398 -33.09 6.79 12.27
N LEU A 399 -33.32 7.96 11.63
CA LEU A 399 -34.46 8.18 10.73
C LEU A 399 -34.20 7.63 9.32
N LEU A 400 -33.02 7.88 8.76
CA LEU A 400 -32.66 7.54 7.37
C LEU A 400 -32.09 6.13 7.25
N GLY A 401 -32.43 5.44 6.19
CA GLY A 401 -31.96 4.09 5.84
C GLY A 401 -32.70 3.56 4.62
N ASP A 402 -32.76 2.26 4.49
CA ASP A 402 -33.57 1.54 3.49
C ASP A 402 -35.08 1.85 3.62
N ARG A 403 -35.52 2.10 4.86
CA ARG A 403 -36.84 2.61 5.17
C ARG A 403 -36.72 3.90 5.99
N LEU A 404 -37.55 4.88 5.69
CA LEU A 404 -37.67 6.11 6.48
C LEU A 404 -38.46 5.80 7.76
N VAL A 405 -37.90 6.19 8.91
CA VAL A 405 -38.53 6.12 10.23
C VAL A 405 -38.82 7.55 10.67
N LEU A 406 -39.94 7.82 11.28
CA LEU A 406 -40.34 9.15 11.75
C LEU A 406 -39.86 9.38 13.20
N LEU A 407 -39.76 10.65 13.61
CA LEU A 407 -39.39 10.99 15.01
C LEU A 407 -40.41 10.40 16.02
N GLY A 408 -41.69 10.37 15.66
CA GLY A 408 -42.72 9.75 16.48
C GLY A 408 -42.50 8.26 16.67
N ASP A 409 -42.03 7.55 15.65
CA ASP A 409 -41.71 6.12 15.73
C ASP A 409 -40.51 5.88 16.69
N VAL A 410 -39.51 6.75 16.66
CA VAL A 410 -38.37 6.67 17.59
C VAL A 410 -38.83 6.93 19.03
N ALA A 411 -39.71 7.89 19.25
CA ALA A 411 -40.29 8.17 20.57
C ALA A 411 -41.11 6.97 21.08
N ASN A 412 -41.95 6.36 20.23
CA ASN A 412 -42.75 5.19 20.56
C ASN A 412 -41.86 3.96 20.85
N TRP A 413 -40.78 3.77 20.07
CA TRP A 413 -39.77 2.73 20.33
C TRP A 413 -39.08 2.91 21.68
N TRP A 414 -38.69 4.14 22.00
CA TRP A 414 -38.09 4.45 23.31
C TRP A 414 -39.04 4.21 24.46
N ALA A 415 -40.31 4.49 24.25
CA ALA A 415 -41.38 4.24 25.22
C ALA A 415 -41.82 2.74 25.29
N GLY A 416 -41.29 1.86 24.42
CA GLY A 416 -41.65 0.42 24.38
C GLY A 416 -43.02 0.12 23.76
N VAL A 417 -43.65 1.09 23.07
CA VAL A 417 -44.98 0.99 22.46
C VAL A 417 -44.99 0.97 20.93
N ALA A 418 -43.81 0.92 20.32
CA ALA A 418 -43.68 0.87 18.86
C ALA A 418 -44.20 -0.47 18.29
N GLY A 419 -44.74 -0.44 17.07
CA GLY A 419 -45.09 -1.65 16.34
C GLY A 419 -43.89 -2.54 16.03
N ARG A 420 -44.12 -3.84 15.78
CA ARG A 420 -43.04 -4.85 15.57
C ARG A 420 -42.06 -4.45 14.46
N GLU A 421 -42.52 -3.91 13.34
CA GLU A 421 -41.65 -3.51 12.22
C GLU A 421 -40.71 -2.37 12.61
N VAL A 422 -41.24 -1.33 13.26
CA VAL A 422 -40.46 -0.18 13.72
C VAL A 422 -39.44 -0.63 14.77
N SER A 423 -39.86 -1.45 15.75
CA SER A 423 -38.95 -1.99 16.77
C SER A 423 -37.81 -2.78 16.12
N PHE A 424 -38.14 -3.69 15.20
CA PHE A 424 -37.11 -4.47 14.49
C PHE A 424 -36.10 -3.60 13.75
N VAL A 425 -36.58 -2.57 13.04
CA VAL A 425 -35.69 -1.65 12.31
C VAL A 425 -34.81 -0.85 13.27
N LEU A 426 -35.36 -0.31 14.35
CA LEU A 426 -34.61 0.51 15.30
C LEU A 426 -33.66 -0.34 16.16
N ASP A 427 -34.06 -1.57 16.54
CA ASP A 427 -33.21 -2.51 17.29
C ASP A 427 -31.94 -2.90 16.50
N LEU A 428 -32.01 -2.91 15.17
CA LEU A 428 -30.84 -3.09 14.30
C LEU A 428 -30.06 -1.80 14.06
N ARG A 429 -30.73 -0.62 14.04
CA ARG A 429 -30.09 0.65 13.71
C ARG A 429 -29.30 1.26 14.86
N TRP A 430 -29.86 1.26 16.08
CA TRP A 430 -29.21 1.96 17.17
C TRP A 430 -27.84 1.38 17.57
N PRO A 431 -27.62 0.03 17.59
CA PRO A 431 -26.28 -0.49 17.82
C PRO A 431 -25.30 -0.07 16.70
N ARG A 432 -25.79 -0.05 15.45
CA ARG A 432 -25.01 0.39 14.30
C ARG A 432 -24.58 1.86 14.43
N VAL A 433 -25.48 2.74 14.87
CA VAL A 433 -25.17 4.16 15.12
C VAL A 433 -24.12 4.30 16.21
N LEU A 434 -24.25 3.56 17.32
CA LEU A 434 -23.24 3.54 18.39
C LEU A 434 -21.89 3.02 17.90
N ALA A 435 -21.86 1.96 17.10
CA ALA A 435 -20.63 1.43 16.52
C ALA A 435 -19.91 2.48 15.66
N ALA A 436 -20.66 3.19 14.81
CA ALA A 436 -20.13 4.26 13.97
C ALA A 436 -19.52 5.42 14.79
N LEU A 437 -20.26 5.88 15.79
CA LEU A 437 -19.81 6.98 16.68
C LEU A 437 -18.56 6.60 17.47
N LEU A 438 -18.61 5.47 18.18
CA LEU A 438 -17.52 5.06 19.07
C LEU A 438 -16.29 4.56 18.29
N GLY A 439 -16.50 3.82 17.20
CA GLY A 439 -15.43 3.37 16.32
C GLY A 439 -14.72 4.55 15.64
N GLY A 440 -15.48 5.52 15.14
CA GLY A 440 -14.94 6.75 14.57
C GLY A 440 -14.16 7.59 15.59
N ALA A 441 -14.71 7.75 16.79
CA ALA A 441 -14.05 8.43 17.90
C ALA A 441 -12.73 7.75 18.30
N ALA A 442 -12.73 6.42 18.43
CA ALA A 442 -11.55 5.64 18.80
C ALA A 442 -10.44 5.72 17.75
N LEU A 443 -10.79 5.59 16.46
CA LEU A 443 -9.84 5.73 15.36
C LEU A 443 -9.24 7.14 15.27
N ALA A 444 -10.05 8.18 15.51
CA ALA A 444 -9.58 9.55 15.50
C ALA A 444 -8.63 9.83 16.67
N LEU A 445 -8.92 9.31 17.86
CA LEU A 445 -8.02 9.40 19.00
C LEU A 445 -6.71 8.66 18.75
N ALA A 446 -6.78 7.43 18.25
CA ALA A 446 -5.61 6.65 17.88
C ALA A 446 -4.75 7.39 16.83
N GLY A 447 -5.39 7.96 15.80
CA GLY A 447 -4.73 8.77 14.80
C GLY A 447 -4.04 10.01 15.36
N ALA A 448 -4.70 10.74 16.24
CA ALA A 448 -4.11 11.93 16.88
C ALA A 448 -2.82 11.58 17.65
N VAL A 449 -2.86 10.47 18.38
CA VAL A 449 -1.72 9.95 19.15
C VAL A 449 -0.57 9.50 18.23
N VAL A 450 -0.89 8.69 17.20
CA VAL A 450 0.12 8.20 16.23
C VAL A 450 0.79 9.36 15.51
N GLN A 451 0.03 10.36 15.04
CA GLN A 451 0.56 11.54 14.37
C GLN A 451 1.51 12.35 15.26
N ALA A 452 1.19 12.48 16.57
CA ALA A 452 2.05 13.15 17.53
C ALA A 452 3.35 12.37 17.76
N VAL A 453 3.24 11.08 18.06
CA VAL A 453 4.40 10.23 18.40
C VAL A 453 5.33 10.02 17.19
N CYS A 454 4.76 9.83 15.99
CA CYS A 454 5.54 9.69 14.76
C CYS A 454 6.00 11.03 14.18
N ARG A 455 5.58 12.16 14.76
CA ARG A 455 5.87 13.52 14.25
C ARG A 455 5.56 13.69 12.76
N ASN A 456 4.55 12.96 12.33
CA ASN A 456 4.12 12.93 10.95
C ASN A 456 2.60 13.16 10.91
N PRO A 457 2.13 14.31 10.41
CA PRO A 457 0.71 14.62 10.35
C PRO A 457 -0.09 13.69 9.44
N LEU A 458 0.60 12.86 8.66
CA LEU A 458 0.04 11.90 7.71
C LEU A 458 0.11 10.46 8.24
N ALA A 459 0.64 10.27 9.45
CA ALA A 459 0.67 8.95 10.06
C ALA A 459 -0.75 8.51 10.44
N GLU A 460 -1.08 7.27 10.10
CA GLU A 460 -2.35 6.62 10.41
C GLU A 460 -2.10 5.36 11.26
N PRO A 461 -3.03 4.97 12.15
CA PRO A 461 -2.88 3.76 12.96
C PRO A 461 -2.65 2.48 12.16
N SER A 462 -3.16 2.39 10.93
CA SER A 462 -2.92 1.28 9.99
C SER A 462 -1.43 1.08 9.67
N LEU A 463 -0.62 2.16 9.70
CA LEU A 463 0.84 2.09 9.50
C LEU A 463 1.58 1.37 10.63
N LEU A 464 0.93 1.16 11.79
CA LEU A 464 1.47 0.32 12.86
C LEU A 464 1.21 -1.18 12.65
N GLY A 465 0.63 -1.56 11.52
CA GLY A 465 0.27 -2.95 11.21
C GLY A 465 -0.98 -3.46 11.92
N VAL A 466 -1.62 -2.65 12.78
CA VAL A 466 -2.74 -3.06 13.63
C VAL A 466 -3.96 -3.46 12.79
N THR A 467 -4.39 -2.59 11.88
CA THR A 467 -5.57 -2.86 11.03
C THR A 467 -5.34 -4.03 10.07
N PRO A 468 -4.23 -4.11 9.32
CA PRO A 468 -3.94 -5.29 8.50
C PRO A 468 -3.80 -6.58 9.31
N GLY A 469 -3.21 -6.52 10.51
CA GLY A 469 -3.15 -7.66 11.43
C GLY A 469 -4.53 -8.11 11.89
N ALA A 470 -5.41 -7.17 12.25
CA ALA A 470 -6.81 -7.45 12.56
C ALA A 470 -7.52 -8.18 11.40
N SER A 471 -7.23 -7.75 10.15
CA SER A 471 -7.78 -8.37 8.94
C SER A 471 -7.35 -9.82 8.78
N VAL A 472 -6.06 -10.13 9.01
CA VAL A 472 -5.55 -11.52 8.98
C VAL A 472 -6.32 -12.39 9.96
N GLY A 473 -6.44 -11.95 11.21
CA GLY A 473 -7.13 -12.72 12.26
C GLY A 473 -8.61 -12.94 11.96
N ALA A 474 -9.32 -11.88 11.58
CA ALA A 474 -10.74 -11.96 11.28
C ALA A 474 -11.04 -12.84 10.06
N VAL A 475 -10.34 -12.61 8.95
CA VAL A 475 -10.54 -13.34 7.70
C VAL A 475 -10.15 -14.80 7.86
N ALA A 476 -9.06 -15.12 8.58
CA ALA A 476 -8.68 -16.49 8.86
C ALA A 476 -9.81 -17.27 9.54
N VAL A 477 -10.38 -16.71 10.60
CA VAL A 477 -11.46 -17.38 11.36
C VAL A 477 -12.74 -17.51 10.53
N VAL A 478 -13.15 -16.45 9.82
CA VAL A 478 -14.35 -16.44 8.97
C VAL A 478 -14.25 -17.47 7.83
N MET A 479 -13.03 -17.62 7.25
CA MET A 479 -12.80 -18.56 6.13
C MET A 479 -12.62 -20.02 6.60
N LEU A 480 -12.00 -20.24 7.76
CA LEU A 480 -11.75 -21.60 8.28
C LEU A 480 -13.00 -22.23 8.90
N VAL A 481 -13.88 -21.43 9.51
CA VAL A 481 -15.06 -21.93 10.24
C VAL A 481 -16.29 -21.14 9.78
N PRO A 482 -16.94 -21.54 8.67
CA PRO A 482 -18.16 -20.91 8.20
C PRO A 482 -19.27 -20.91 9.27
N GLY A 483 -19.96 -19.79 9.42
CA GLY A 483 -21.04 -19.64 10.40
C GLY A 483 -20.59 -19.43 11.86
N ILE A 484 -19.29 -19.24 12.09
CA ILE A 484 -18.78 -18.94 13.44
C ILE A 484 -19.35 -17.61 13.94
N GLY A 485 -19.71 -17.59 15.22
CA GLY A 485 -20.23 -16.39 15.88
C GLY A 485 -19.23 -15.23 15.90
N ALA A 486 -19.71 -14.04 16.22
CA ALA A 486 -18.91 -12.82 16.24
C ALA A 486 -17.72 -12.84 17.23
N TRP A 487 -17.89 -13.48 18.40
CA TRP A 487 -16.88 -13.47 19.46
C TRP A 487 -15.51 -14.07 19.08
N PRO A 488 -15.42 -15.27 18.45
CA PRO A 488 -14.15 -15.81 18.00
C PRO A 488 -13.47 -14.93 16.95
N VAL A 489 -14.25 -14.33 16.02
CA VAL A 489 -13.72 -13.40 15.02
C VAL A 489 -13.12 -12.18 15.71
N MET A 490 -13.79 -11.63 16.71
CA MET A 490 -13.31 -10.50 17.52
C MET A 490 -12.02 -10.83 18.25
N ALA A 491 -11.99 -11.98 18.92
CA ALA A 491 -10.79 -12.42 19.67
C ALA A 491 -9.59 -12.60 18.72
N ALA A 492 -9.78 -13.32 17.61
CA ALA A 492 -8.71 -13.53 16.63
C ALA A 492 -8.24 -12.21 15.98
N SER A 493 -9.16 -11.33 15.62
CA SER A 493 -8.85 -10.00 15.09
C SER A 493 -8.01 -9.17 16.07
N THR A 494 -8.42 -9.13 17.34
CA THR A 494 -7.71 -8.38 18.39
C THR A 494 -6.32 -8.96 18.68
N ILE A 495 -6.22 -10.29 18.83
CA ILE A 495 -4.94 -10.97 19.07
C ILE A 495 -3.98 -10.72 17.90
N ALA A 496 -4.44 -10.91 16.66
CA ALA A 496 -3.61 -10.70 15.48
C ALA A 496 -3.20 -9.23 15.31
N ALA A 497 -4.09 -8.28 15.61
CA ALA A 497 -3.79 -6.85 15.61
C ALA A 497 -2.67 -6.49 16.58
N LEU A 498 -2.78 -6.92 17.83
CA LEU A 498 -1.80 -6.65 18.88
C LEU A 498 -0.48 -7.39 18.63
N ALA A 499 -0.54 -8.64 18.15
CA ALA A 499 0.64 -9.40 17.74
C ALA A 499 1.40 -8.71 16.60
N THR A 500 0.69 -8.20 15.60
CA THR A 500 1.28 -7.46 14.48
C THR A 500 1.90 -6.14 14.96
N PHE A 501 1.24 -5.41 15.86
CA PHE A 501 1.82 -4.22 16.48
C PHE A 501 3.10 -4.55 17.27
N ALA A 502 3.06 -5.60 18.09
CA ALA A 502 4.23 -6.05 18.84
C ALA A 502 5.39 -6.43 17.92
N LEU A 503 5.09 -7.10 16.80
CA LEU A 503 6.07 -7.43 15.76
C LEU A 503 6.69 -6.17 15.14
N VAL A 504 5.86 -5.19 14.74
CA VAL A 504 6.34 -3.91 14.18
C VAL A 504 7.24 -3.19 15.18
N TYR A 505 6.81 -3.10 16.43
CA TYR A 505 7.58 -2.43 17.46
C TYR A 505 8.91 -3.14 17.74
N TRP A 506 8.89 -4.47 17.85
CA TRP A 506 10.10 -5.29 18.06
C TRP A 506 11.08 -5.15 16.89
N LEU A 507 10.59 -5.24 15.66
CA LEU A 507 11.43 -5.08 14.46
C LEU A 507 12.04 -3.67 14.34
N ALA A 508 11.33 -2.65 14.82
CA ALA A 508 11.79 -1.26 14.81
C ALA A 508 12.76 -0.92 15.96
N ALA A 509 12.77 -1.69 17.05
CA ALA A 509 13.46 -1.35 18.30
C ALA A 509 15.00 -1.47 18.25
N GLY A 510 15.61 -2.16 17.29
CA GLY A 510 17.01 -2.64 17.27
C GLY A 510 18.15 -1.61 17.47
N ARG A 511 17.91 -0.28 17.33
CA ARG A 511 18.88 0.82 17.60
C ARG A 511 18.22 2.04 18.21
N GLY A 512 17.19 1.82 19.02
CA GLY A 512 16.28 2.85 19.53
C GLY A 512 15.12 3.13 18.54
N PRO A 513 13.89 3.35 19.04
CA PRO A 513 12.71 3.56 18.20
C PRO A 513 12.75 4.95 17.56
N ALA A 514 13.33 5.06 16.38
CA ALA A 514 13.20 6.25 15.55
C ALA A 514 11.81 6.21 14.86
N SER A 515 11.10 7.33 14.90
CA SER A 515 9.74 7.46 14.33
C SER A 515 9.65 6.98 12.87
N ASP A 516 10.64 7.35 12.04
CA ASP A 516 10.67 6.98 10.62
C ASP A 516 10.83 5.48 10.42
N ARG A 517 11.57 4.79 11.29
CA ARG A 517 11.75 3.34 11.23
C ARG A 517 10.48 2.60 11.58
N ILE A 518 9.73 3.05 12.60
CA ILE A 518 8.43 2.45 12.97
C ILE A 518 7.47 2.53 11.79
N VAL A 519 7.39 3.67 11.11
CA VAL A 519 6.54 3.87 9.94
C VAL A 519 6.94 2.93 8.80
N LEU A 520 8.23 2.86 8.45
CA LEU A 520 8.70 2.02 7.34
C LEU A 520 8.55 0.52 7.61
N VAL A 521 8.88 0.08 8.82
CA VAL A 521 8.66 -1.31 9.24
C VAL A 521 7.16 -1.62 9.24
N GLY A 522 6.36 -0.68 9.73
CA GLY A 522 4.90 -0.80 9.74
C GLY A 522 4.31 -0.95 8.34
N ILE A 523 4.76 -0.17 7.36
CA ILE A 523 4.36 -0.31 5.95
C ILE A 523 4.71 -1.71 5.43
N GLY A 524 5.93 -2.20 5.69
CA GLY A 524 6.34 -3.53 5.27
C GLY A 524 5.49 -4.63 5.88
N VAL A 525 5.31 -4.60 7.21
CA VAL A 525 4.50 -5.61 7.92
C VAL A 525 3.03 -5.54 7.49
N SER A 526 2.48 -4.33 7.27
CA SER A 526 1.12 -4.13 6.77
C SER A 526 0.92 -4.76 5.39
N ALA A 527 1.87 -4.57 4.49
CA ALA A 527 1.83 -5.18 3.16
C ALA A 527 1.93 -6.71 3.22
N GLY A 528 2.77 -7.25 4.11
CA GLY A 528 2.85 -8.68 4.38
C GLY A 528 1.53 -9.24 4.92
N ALA A 529 0.92 -8.56 5.89
CA ALA A 529 -0.38 -8.94 6.44
C ALA A 529 -1.51 -8.88 5.39
N ALA A 530 -1.53 -7.86 4.53
CA ALA A 530 -2.48 -7.77 3.42
C ALA A 530 -2.31 -8.93 2.43
N SER A 531 -1.06 -9.30 2.11
CA SER A 531 -0.76 -10.44 1.24
C SER A 531 -1.20 -11.78 1.85
N ILE A 532 -1.00 -11.96 3.17
CA ILE A 532 -1.50 -13.13 3.90
C ILE A 532 -3.04 -13.17 3.88
N THR A 533 -3.70 -12.03 4.08
CA THR A 533 -5.17 -11.94 4.00
C THR A 533 -5.68 -12.37 2.63
N THR A 534 -5.07 -11.85 1.56
CA THR A 534 -5.42 -12.23 0.18
C THR A 534 -5.16 -13.72 -0.08
N LEU A 535 -4.05 -14.27 0.41
CA LEU A 535 -3.72 -15.69 0.31
C LEU A 535 -4.79 -16.56 0.97
N ILE A 536 -5.21 -16.19 2.18
CA ILE A 536 -6.26 -16.91 2.93
C ILE A 536 -7.58 -16.91 2.12
N ILE A 537 -7.99 -15.76 1.57
CA ILE A 537 -9.21 -15.65 0.77
C ILE A 537 -9.14 -16.54 -0.46
N VAL A 538 -8.03 -16.49 -1.20
CA VAL A 538 -7.89 -17.22 -2.47
C VAL A 538 -7.80 -18.73 -2.24
N ILE A 539 -7.14 -19.19 -1.19
CA ILE A 539 -6.95 -20.64 -0.94
C ILE A 539 -8.19 -21.27 -0.30
N LEU A 540 -8.81 -20.59 0.69
CA LEU A 540 -9.80 -21.24 1.55
C LEU A 540 -11.22 -21.16 1.02
N SER A 541 -11.63 -20.06 0.41
CA SER A 541 -13.01 -19.95 -0.05
C SER A 541 -13.27 -18.82 -1.04
N PRO A 542 -13.14 -19.08 -2.35
CA PRO A 542 -13.56 -18.13 -3.38
C PRO A 542 -15.05 -17.73 -3.28
N TRP A 543 -15.88 -18.62 -2.74
CA TRP A 543 -17.34 -18.43 -2.61
C TRP A 543 -17.76 -17.44 -1.51
N ASN A 544 -16.92 -17.20 -0.50
CA ASN A 544 -17.19 -16.28 0.60
C ASN A 544 -16.51 -14.92 0.42
N LEU A 545 -16.10 -14.61 -0.81
CA LEU A 545 -15.39 -13.36 -1.13
C LEU A 545 -16.16 -12.12 -0.70
N SER A 546 -17.49 -12.07 -0.90
CA SER A 546 -18.33 -10.93 -0.51
C SER A 546 -18.28 -10.64 0.99
N THR A 547 -18.29 -11.70 1.83
CA THR A 547 -18.18 -11.57 3.29
C THR A 547 -16.83 -11.02 3.70
N ALA A 548 -15.75 -11.54 3.10
CA ALA A 548 -14.40 -11.05 3.35
C ALA A 548 -14.22 -9.58 2.91
N LEU A 549 -14.70 -9.23 1.71
CA LEU A 549 -14.65 -7.86 1.21
C LEU A 549 -15.45 -6.89 2.09
N THR A 550 -16.62 -7.31 2.57
CA THR A 550 -17.43 -6.49 3.48
C THR A 550 -16.69 -6.20 4.78
N TRP A 551 -15.99 -7.19 5.33
CA TRP A 551 -15.19 -7.01 6.54
C TRP A 551 -13.96 -6.12 6.29
N LEU A 552 -13.23 -6.35 5.18
CA LEU A 552 -12.06 -5.57 4.78
C LEU A 552 -12.43 -4.12 4.41
N ALA A 553 -13.62 -3.91 3.88
CA ALA A 553 -14.12 -2.57 3.54
C ALA A 553 -14.51 -1.75 4.78
N GLY A 554 -14.63 -2.38 5.96
CA GLY A 554 -15.07 -1.72 7.18
C GLY A 554 -16.56 -1.41 7.19
N SER A 555 -17.33 -2.22 7.91
CA SER A 555 -18.79 -2.12 7.95
C SER A 555 -19.32 -2.12 9.38
N THR A 556 -20.33 -1.31 9.59
CA THR A 556 -21.14 -1.25 10.81
C THR A 556 -22.38 -2.17 10.75
N TYR A 557 -22.59 -2.83 9.61
CA TYR A 557 -23.75 -3.69 9.38
C TYR A 557 -23.79 -4.90 10.33
N GLY A 558 -24.96 -5.19 10.90
CA GLY A 558 -25.18 -6.35 11.75
C GLY A 558 -24.43 -6.30 13.10
N ARG A 559 -24.02 -5.13 13.56
CA ARG A 559 -23.34 -4.99 14.86
C ARG A 559 -24.31 -5.09 16.02
N ASN A 560 -23.83 -5.71 17.10
CA ASN A 560 -24.55 -5.86 18.35
C ASN A 560 -23.79 -5.23 19.52
N LEU A 561 -24.44 -5.10 20.66
CA LEU A 561 -23.85 -4.48 21.86
C LEU A 561 -22.56 -5.17 22.31
N GLY A 562 -22.48 -6.50 22.22
CA GLY A 562 -21.28 -7.24 22.60
C GLY A 562 -20.04 -6.82 21.83
N GLN A 563 -20.19 -6.34 20.59
CA GLN A 563 -19.10 -5.82 19.76
C GLN A 563 -18.77 -4.34 20.05
N ILE A 564 -19.72 -3.60 20.59
CA ILE A 564 -19.61 -2.16 20.87
C ILE A 564 -19.02 -1.89 22.26
N VAL A 565 -19.38 -2.70 23.25
CA VAL A 565 -18.90 -2.53 24.64
C VAL A 565 -17.37 -2.47 24.73
N PRO A 566 -16.57 -3.33 24.05
CA PRO A 566 -15.12 -3.24 24.13
C PRO A 566 -14.57 -1.91 23.65
N VAL A 567 -15.06 -1.36 22.54
CA VAL A 567 -14.59 -0.06 22.06
C VAL A 567 -15.03 1.09 22.96
N ALA A 568 -16.23 1.00 23.55
CA ALA A 568 -16.72 1.98 24.51
C ALA A 568 -15.83 2.02 25.77
N LEU A 569 -15.50 0.86 26.32
CA LEU A 569 -14.62 0.75 27.51
C LEU A 569 -13.21 1.25 27.21
N VAL A 570 -12.62 0.80 26.10
CA VAL A 570 -11.27 1.24 25.71
C VAL A 570 -11.23 2.75 25.48
N LEU A 571 -12.24 3.31 24.79
CA LEU A 571 -12.32 4.76 24.55
C LEU A 571 -12.51 5.54 25.85
N ALA A 572 -13.38 5.06 26.75
CA ALA A 572 -13.63 5.69 28.06
C ALA A 572 -12.37 5.75 28.94
N LEU A 573 -11.49 4.75 28.83
CA LEU A 573 -10.20 4.73 29.54
C LEU A 573 -9.13 5.53 28.82
N ALA A 574 -9.03 5.41 27.50
CA ALA A 574 -7.96 6.02 26.71
C ALA A 574 -8.11 7.53 26.55
N LEU A 575 -9.34 8.04 26.43
CA LEU A 575 -9.57 9.49 26.26
C LEU A 575 -9.08 10.31 27.44
N PRO A 576 -9.41 10.00 28.72
CA PRO A 576 -8.84 10.70 29.87
C PRO A 576 -7.31 10.59 29.93
N VAL A 577 -6.75 9.40 29.67
CA VAL A 577 -5.29 9.19 29.63
C VAL A 577 -4.62 10.09 28.60
N ALA A 578 -5.20 10.19 27.40
CA ALA A 578 -4.69 11.05 26.33
C ALA A 578 -4.79 12.54 26.69
N LEU A 579 -5.86 12.96 27.37
CA LEU A 579 -6.05 14.35 27.81
C LEU A 579 -5.09 14.73 28.95
N ILE A 580 -4.88 13.84 29.92
CA ILE A 580 -3.88 14.04 31.00
C ILE A 580 -2.48 14.08 30.39
N GLY A 581 -2.18 13.19 29.43
CA GLY A 581 -0.92 13.12 28.69
C GLY A 581 -0.76 14.17 27.58
N ALA A 582 -1.71 15.09 27.39
CA ALA A 582 -1.71 16.03 26.26
C ALA A 582 -0.44 16.92 26.21
N ARG A 583 0.08 17.34 27.38
CA ARG A 583 1.35 18.10 27.46
C ARG A 583 2.54 17.25 27.02
N THR A 584 2.57 15.99 27.40
CA THR A 584 3.62 15.06 26.97
C THR A 584 3.54 14.82 25.46
N LEU A 585 2.34 14.69 24.89
CA LEU A 585 2.13 14.61 23.45
C LEU A 585 2.58 15.87 22.72
N ASP A 586 2.31 17.06 23.27
CA ASP A 586 2.79 18.33 22.71
C ASP A 586 4.32 18.36 22.66
N LEU A 587 5.01 17.91 23.72
CA LEU A 587 6.48 17.84 23.76
C LEU A 587 7.05 16.80 22.79
N VAL A 588 6.48 15.59 22.76
CA VAL A 588 6.93 14.50 21.86
C VAL A 588 6.76 14.87 20.39
N ALA A 589 5.75 15.68 20.07
CA ALA A 589 5.49 16.15 18.72
C ALA A 589 6.49 17.21 18.22
N LEU A 590 7.19 17.93 19.12
CA LEU A 590 8.17 18.97 18.76
C LEU A 590 9.45 18.39 18.17
N ASP A 591 10.21 17.67 18.98
CA ASP A 591 11.49 17.06 18.61
C ASP A 591 11.86 15.87 19.52
N GLU A 592 13.11 15.40 19.46
CA GLU A 592 13.61 14.33 20.34
C GLU A 592 14.41 14.85 21.53
N ASP A 593 14.95 16.06 21.47
CA ASP A 593 15.90 16.58 22.43
C ASP A 593 15.17 17.35 23.55
N VAL A 594 14.22 18.23 23.19
CA VAL A 594 13.44 19.01 24.17
C VAL A 594 12.72 18.12 25.22
N PRO A 595 12.01 17.03 24.83
CA PRO A 595 11.39 16.16 25.84
C PRO A 595 12.43 15.50 26.77
N ARG A 596 13.61 15.12 26.27
CA ARG A 596 14.68 14.52 27.07
C ARG A 596 15.25 15.50 28.09
N VAL A 597 15.51 16.74 27.64
CA VAL A 597 16.01 17.81 28.54
C VAL A 597 15.00 18.12 29.61
N LEU A 598 13.69 18.06 29.33
CA LEU A 598 12.60 18.27 30.28
C LEU A 598 12.29 17.02 31.14
N GLY A 599 13.11 15.95 31.05
CA GLY A 599 12.99 14.77 31.92
C GLY A 599 11.89 13.77 31.47
N VAL A 600 11.33 13.91 30.25
CA VAL A 600 10.35 12.96 29.76
C VAL A 600 11.05 11.66 29.31
N PRO A 601 10.68 10.49 29.86
CA PRO A 601 11.22 9.20 29.43
C PRO A 601 10.66 8.81 28.05
N LEU A 602 11.25 9.38 27.00
CA LEU A 602 10.73 9.37 25.62
C LEU A 602 10.36 7.97 25.12
N SER A 603 11.21 6.96 25.39
CA SER A 603 10.95 5.58 24.94
C SER A 603 9.70 4.98 25.61
N ARG A 604 9.53 5.19 26.92
CA ARG A 604 8.35 4.71 27.67
C ARG A 604 7.09 5.46 27.25
N ALA A 605 7.18 6.78 27.08
CA ALA A 605 6.06 7.61 26.63
C ALA A 605 5.60 7.18 25.23
N ARG A 606 6.53 7.00 24.27
CA ARG A 606 6.23 6.50 22.93
C ARG A 606 5.58 5.13 22.95
N LEU A 607 6.15 4.18 23.69
CA LEU A 607 5.57 2.84 23.81
C LEU A 607 4.15 2.89 24.38
N GLY A 608 3.94 3.61 25.48
CA GLY A 608 2.62 3.71 26.11
C GLY A 608 1.57 4.32 25.20
N PHE A 609 1.87 5.43 24.52
CA PHE A 609 0.96 6.07 23.59
C PHE A 609 0.70 5.21 22.33
N LEU A 610 1.72 4.56 21.76
CA LEU A 610 1.53 3.68 20.61
C LEU A 610 0.74 2.42 20.98
N THR A 611 0.96 1.85 22.18
CA THR A 611 0.15 0.73 22.68
C THR A 611 -1.30 1.15 22.88
N MET A 612 -1.55 2.33 23.45
CA MET A 612 -2.90 2.88 23.58
C MET A 612 -3.56 3.04 22.20
N ALA A 613 -2.85 3.59 21.23
CA ALA A 613 -3.36 3.73 19.86
C ALA A 613 -3.64 2.35 19.21
N ALA A 614 -2.79 1.36 19.43
CA ALA A 614 -2.98 0.00 18.93
C ALA A 614 -4.22 -0.67 19.53
N VAL A 615 -4.41 -0.55 20.85
CA VAL A 615 -5.58 -1.09 21.56
C VAL A 615 -6.87 -0.42 21.08
N LEU A 616 -6.86 0.94 20.94
CA LEU A 616 -7.99 1.69 20.38
C LEU A 616 -8.34 1.23 18.96
N THR A 617 -7.32 1.05 18.12
CA THR A 617 -7.53 0.62 16.73
C THR A 617 -8.03 -0.81 16.66
N ALA A 618 -7.51 -1.73 17.47
CA ALA A 618 -7.98 -3.10 17.56
C ALA A 618 -9.43 -3.18 18.03
N ALA A 619 -9.79 -2.42 19.08
CA ALA A 619 -11.16 -2.34 19.58
C ALA A 619 -12.11 -1.71 18.53
N ALA A 620 -11.68 -0.67 17.83
CA ALA A 620 -12.45 -0.07 16.74
C ALA A 620 -12.66 -1.05 15.58
N ALA A 621 -11.63 -1.83 15.20
CA ALA A 621 -11.75 -2.82 14.13
C ALA A 621 -12.78 -3.91 14.44
N VAL A 622 -12.97 -4.24 15.71
CA VAL A 622 -14.04 -5.14 16.17
C VAL A 622 -15.44 -4.53 15.91
N ALA A 623 -15.59 -3.23 16.23
CA ALA A 623 -16.90 -2.56 16.12
C ALA A 623 -17.25 -2.16 14.67
N VAL A 624 -16.27 -1.73 13.88
CA VAL A 624 -16.52 -1.11 12.57
C VAL A 624 -15.71 -1.75 11.43
N GLY A 625 -14.92 -2.79 11.69
CA GLY A 625 -14.02 -3.39 10.69
C GLY A 625 -12.82 -2.51 10.37
N ALA A 626 -12.19 -2.77 9.21
CA ALA A 626 -10.98 -2.07 8.77
C ALA A 626 -11.34 -0.72 8.11
N LEU A 627 -11.57 0.32 8.91
CA LEU A 627 -11.82 1.68 8.42
C LEU A 627 -10.50 2.43 8.15
N ALA A 628 -10.37 2.98 6.94
CA ALA A 628 -9.26 3.84 6.57
C ALA A 628 -9.65 5.34 6.65
N PHE A 629 -8.63 6.21 6.65
CA PHE A 629 -8.70 7.68 6.61
C PHE A 629 -9.28 8.38 7.85
N VAL A 630 -10.06 7.73 8.70
CA VAL A 630 -10.64 8.38 9.89
C VAL A 630 -9.55 8.90 10.82
N GLY A 631 -8.57 8.03 11.13
CA GLY A 631 -7.41 8.36 11.95
C GLY A 631 -6.44 9.35 11.32
N LEU A 632 -6.56 9.59 10.01
CA LEU A 632 -5.77 10.58 9.29
C LEU A 632 -6.49 11.93 9.23
N VAL A 633 -7.74 11.93 8.77
CA VAL A 633 -8.50 13.14 8.42
C VAL A 633 -8.96 13.90 9.67
N ALA A 634 -9.55 13.19 10.63
CA ALA A 634 -10.15 13.83 11.80
C ALA A 634 -9.13 14.60 12.67
N PRO A 635 -7.95 14.05 13.04
CA PRO A 635 -6.95 14.80 13.79
C PRO A 635 -6.34 15.95 13.00
N HIS A 636 -6.18 15.78 11.70
CA HIS A 636 -5.65 16.85 10.84
C HIS A 636 -6.64 18.02 10.77
N ALA A 637 -7.92 17.74 10.51
CA ALA A 637 -8.97 18.77 10.51
C ALA A 637 -9.11 19.45 11.87
N ALA A 638 -9.02 18.68 12.96
CA ALA A 638 -9.06 19.23 14.31
C ALA A 638 -7.95 20.26 14.55
N ARG A 639 -6.69 19.92 14.18
CA ARG A 639 -5.57 20.88 14.30
C ARG A 639 -5.75 22.12 13.43
N ALA A 640 -6.32 21.98 12.26
CA ALA A 640 -6.64 23.13 11.38
C ALA A 640 -7.69 24.06 12.01
N LEU A 641 -8.66 23.51 12.73
CA LEU A 641 -9.75 24.25 13.36
C LEU A 641 -9.35 24.93 14.67
N VAL A 642 -8.68 24.18 15.60
CA VAL A 642 -8.44 24.64 16.98
C VAL A 642 -6.98 24.83 17.35
N GLY A 643 -6.05 24.59 16.41
CA GLY A 643 -4.61 24.71 16.59
C GLY A 643 -3.94 23.42 17.06
N GLY A 644 -2.60 23.44 17.20
CA GLY A 644 -1.76 22.25 17.41
C GLY A 644 -1.75 21.68 18.83
N ARG A 645 -2.31 22.39 19.85
CA ARG A 645 -2.30 21.91 21.22
C ARG A 645 -3.21 20.69 21.40
N HIS A 646 -2.66 19.56 21.85
CA HIS A 646 -3.39 18.29 21.98
C HIS A 646 -4.57 18.37 22.96
N SER A 647 -4.48 19.18 24.03
CA SER A 647 -5.60 19.38 24.95
C SER A 647 -6.88 19.93 24.30
N ARG A 648 -6.76 20.66 23.17
CA ARG A 648 -7.88 21.19 22.39
C ARG A 648 -8.17 20.33 21.15
N ALA A 649 -7.11 19.84 20.50
CA ALA A 649 -7.21 19.08 19.27
C ALA A 649 -7.83 17.69 19.47
N ILE A 650 -7.53 17.00 20.58
CA ILE A 650 -8.03 15.64 20.86
C ILE A 650 -9.57 15.61 20.95
N PRO A 651 -10.26 16.43 21.78
CA PRO A 651 -11.73 16.39 21.86
C PRO A 651 -12.39 16.68 20.52
N VAL A 652 -11.84 17.64 19.77
CA VAL A 652 -12.35 18.01 18.42
C VAL A 652 -12.11 16.89 17.43
N ALA A 653 -10.95 16.22 17.46
CA ALA A 653 -10.66 15.08 16.61
C ALA A 653 -11.60 13.90 16.87
N VAL A 654 -11.84 13.58 18.14
CA VAL A 654 -12.78 12.53 18.57
C VAL A 654 -14.19 12.82 18.04
N ALA A 655 -14.68 14.05 18.22
CA ALA A 655 -15.98 14.46 17.69
C ALA A 655 -16.06 14.41 16.16
N LEU A 656 -15.01 14.87 15.47
CA LEU A 656 -14.94 14.80 14.00
C LEU A 656 -14.90 13.37 13.47
N GLY A 657 -14.18 12.48 14.16
CA GLY A 657 -14.12 11.06 13.77
C GLY A 657 -15.47 10.36 13.96
N ALA A 658 -16.13 10.61 15.08
CA ALA A 658 -17.50 10.14 15.32
C ALA A 658 -18.48 10.63 14.25
N LEU A 659 -18.43 11.93 13.93
CA LEU A 659 -19.26 12.55 12.90
C LEU A 659 -18.99 11.95 11.52
N LEU A 660 -17.72 11.84 11.13
CA LEU A 660 -17.31 11.33 9.82
C LEU A 660 -17.84 9.90 9.57
N VAL A 661 -17.66 9.00 10.53
CA VAL A 661 -18.08 7.60 10.38
C VAL A 661 -19.62 7.49 10.44
N SER A 662 -20.29 8.27 11.30
CA SER A 662 -21.75 8.28 11.38
C SER A 662 -22.39 8.79 10.07
N VAL A 663 -21.85 9.85 9.49
CA VAL A 663 -22.30 10.36 8.17
C VAL A 663 -21.99 9.35 7.08
N ALA A 664 -20.79 8.79 7.04
CA ALA A 664 -20.40 7.80 6.05
C ALA A 664 -21.28 6.55 6.09
N ASP A 665 -21.62 6.07 7.28
CA ASP A 665 -22.54 4.94 7.47
C ASP A 665 -23.96 5.28 6.98
N THR A 666 -24.46 6.45 7.33
CA THR A 666 -25.79 6.90 6.92
C THR A 666 -25.88 7.04 5.40
N VAL A 667 -24.89 7.68 4.77
CA VAL A 667 -24.80 7.80 3.31
C VAL A 667 -24.71 6.44 2.65
N GLY A 668 -23.84 5.54 3.17
CA GLY A 668 -23.62 4.21 2.60
C GLY A 668 -24.87 3.33 2.56
N ARG A 669 -25.81 3.50 3.49
CA ARG A 669 -27.06 2.74 3.54
C ARG A 669 -28.26 3.41 2.89
N THR A 670 -28.13 4.70 2.48
CA THR A 670 -29.25 5.44 1.89
C THR A 670 -29.12 5.63 0.38
N VAL A 671 -27.91 5.90 -0.11
CA VAL A 671 -27.69 6.34 -1.51
C VAL A 671 -28.05 5.25 -2.53
N ILE A 672 -27.79 3.98 -2.22
CA ILE A 672 -28.07 2.86 -3.13
C ILE A 672 -29.05 1.85 -2.53
N ALA A 673 -29.90 2.28 -1.60
CA ALA A 673 -30.90 1.39 -0.99
C ALA A 673 -31.74 0.63 -2.06
N PRO A 674 -32.06 -0.66 -1.86
CA PRO A 674 -31.83 -1.49 -0.66
C PRO A 674 -30.42 -2.05 -0.50
N SER A 675 -29.54 -1.96 -1.52
CA SER A 675 -28.12 -2.30 -1.40
C SER A 675 -27.41 -1.30 -0.47
N GLN A 676 -26.30 -1.72 0.13
CA GLN A 676 -25.55 -0.89 1.08
C GLN A 676 -24.07 -0.86 0.76
N LEU A 677 -23.46 0.33 0.83
CA LEU A 677 -22.03 0.51 0.81
C LEU A 677 -21.45 0.41 2.22
N ALA A 678 -20.34 -0.29 2.37
CA ALA A 678 -19.61 -0.31 3.62
C ALA A 678 -19.13 1.10 4.01
N ALA A 679 -19.27 1.47 5.29
CA ALA A 679 -18.94 2.81 5.78
C ALA A 679 -17.47 3.20 5.48
N GLY A 680 -16.55 2.23 5.50
CA GLY A 680 -15.15 2.47 5.20
C GLY A 680 -14.87 2.84 3.74
N LEU A 681 -15.67 2.36 2.79
CA LEU A 681 -15.57 2.80 1.39
C LEU A 681 -15.99 4.26 1.24
N VAL A 682 -17.06 4.65 1.93
CA VAL A 682 -17.53 6.05 1.92
C VAL A 682 -16.51 6.97 2.60
N THR A 683 -15.93 6.54 3.76
CA THR A 683 -14.87 7.32 4.41
C THR A 683 -13.63 7.46 3.54
N ALA A 684 -13.26 6.44 2.77
CA ALA A 684 -12.14 6.49 1.84
C ALA A 684 -12.43 7.41 0.64
N LEU A 685 -13.64 7.36 0.09
CA LEU A 685 -14.08 8.24 -1.01
C LEU A 685 -14.15 9.72 -0.60
N ILE A 686 -14.43 10.03 0.67
CA ILE A 686 -14.40 11.39 1.22
C ILE A 686 -12.96 11.77 1.62
N GLY A 687 -12.26 10.86 2.30
CA GLY A 687 -10.96 11.12 2.89
C GLY A 687 -9.85 11.33 1.87
N ALA A 688 -9.85 10.58 0.78
CA ALA A 688 -8.83 10.68 -0.24
C ALA A 688 -8.86 12.01 -1.02
N PRO A 689 -10.01 12.53 -1.51
CA PRO A 689 -10.08 13.87 -2.10
C PRO A 689 -9.70 14.97 -1.11
N TYR A 690 -10.12 14.85 0.15
CA TYR A 690 -9.69 15.77 1.21
C TYR A 690 -8.17 15.79 1.37
N PHE A 691 -7.54 14.64 1.37
CA PHE A 691 -6.09 14.52 1.49
C PHE A 691 -5.36 15.08 0.26
N VAL A 692 -5.87 14.81 -0.94
CA VAL A 692 -5.37 15.40 -2.19
C VAL A 692 -5.49 16.93 -2.15
N TRP A 693 -6.63 17.45 -1.72
CA TRP A 693 -6.84 18.90 -1.56
C TRP A 693 -5.88 19.51 -0.55
N LEU A 694 -5.62 18.83 0.56
CA LEU A 694 -4.69 19.25 1.59
C LEU A 694 -3.26 19.36 1.06
N LEU A 695 -2.80 18.34 0.33
CA LEU A 695 -1.52 18.36 -0.36
C LEU A 695 -1.45 19.48 -1.40
N TRP A 696 -2.56 19.75 -2.07
CA TRP A 696 -2.65 20.87 -3.03
C TRP A 696 -2.57 22.22 -2.34
N LYS A 697 -3.28 22.43 -1.24
CA LYS A 697 -3.29 23.69 -0.47
C LYS A 697 -1.93 23.97 0.20
N SER A 698 -1.21 22.96 0.65
CA SER A 698 0.14 23.11 1.23
C SER A 698 1.19 23.62 0.22
N ARG A 699 0.79 23.93 -1.03
CA ARG A 699 1.60 24.59 -2.06
C ARG A 699 1.76 26.08 -1.81
N ALA A 700 0.76 26.70 -1.21
CA ALA A 700 0.65 28.15 -1.10
C ALA A 700 1.23 28.72 0.22
N ALA A 701 1.63 27.83 1.14
CA ALA A 701 2.31 28.17 2.40
C ALA A 701 3.79 27.77 2.35
#